data_f7fe9fedfc1f836fa50bf4b2156d9d53
#
_entry.id   f7fe9fedfc1f836fa50bf4b2156d9d53
#
_cell.length_a   1.000
_cell.length_b   1.000
_cell.length_c   1.000
_cell.angle_alpha   90.00
_cell.angle_beta   90.00
_cell.angle_gamma   90.00
#
_symmetry.space_group_name_H-M   'P 1'
#
loop_
_entity.id
_entity.type
_entity.pdbx_description
1 polymer ?
#
loop_
_entity_poly.entity_id
_entity_poly.type
_entity_poly.pdbx_seq_one_letter_code
_entity_poly.pdbx_strand_id
1 'polypeptide(L)'
;MSYTIEDISKIIKAQVVGNAASATILRLLTDSRSLSFPDETLFFAIVTKHGDGHNYIDELYQKGVRNFVVNNNFDCTQYADANFLVVKETLAALQTLAAYHRKCFDIPVVGITGSDGKTIVKEWLYQITAENFITTRSPRSYNSQIGVPLSVWMLNERSTLGIFEAGISRSGEMDKLQKIIRPTIGIITNISEAHQENFSNIQDKCSEKLSLFKECDIIIYNADNRTLANCIRRSLISSREIAWSCKDAERPLYISSIEKETDGTTISYRYLTFENSYRIPFVDDASIEDSINCLAAALYLMIPSEVITRRMAALEPVAMRLEVKEGINNCVIINDNSNSDTASLDIALDFMERRRNTMTQTKKTLILSDLKETGQSIHSLYRTVARYIDKRNIDKLIGIGKDITSEASTFSRLQIESKFFATAEEFLSSETFAELRNEAILIKGSHAFHFEEISEALEKKVHQTILEVNLSALRENLNHYRNFLKPETKIICMVKASAYGAGALEVARTLQDCHVNYLAVAVVDEGVELRKAGLTTGIIIMNPEPCSFRSLFANKLEPEVYNFSMLRALIKAATREGITDYPIHIKIDTGMHRLGFLPEEVPALVEELKKQCALTPRSIFSHFAGSDSEQLDYFTDKQSERFDIASDTLQAAFPHHILRHICNSAAIERFPEEHRDMVRLGIGLYGISPIKEDATLQTVATLKTIILHLHDVPADETVGYSRRGTLTKQSRIAALPIGYADGLNRKLGNRHGYCLVNGKPAPYVGNICMDVCMVDVTDIECKEGDTVEIFGSDLSLYTVAEWLNTIPYEVLTSVSERIKRVYFCD
;
A
#
# COMPACT_ATOMS: atom_id res chain seq x y z
N MET A 1 16.47 -14.99 -6.35
CA MET A 1 16.92 -16.41 -6.21
C MET A 1 15.76 -17.27 -6.68
N SER A 2 15.99 -18.16 -7.64
CA SER A 2 14.97 -19.05 -8.21
C SER A 2 15.27 -20.50 -7.82
N TYR A 3 14.25 -21.34 -7.75
CA TYR A 3 14.37 -22.76 -7.40
C TYR A 3 13.70 -23.60 -8.48
N THR A 4 14.30 -24.75 -8.82
CA THR A 4 13.62 -25.73 -9.67
C THR A 4 12.62 -26.56 -8.84
N ILE A 5 11.65 -27.17 -9.52
CA ILE A 5 10.73 -28.14 -8.85
C ILE A 5 11.50 -29.27 -8.20
N GLU A 6 12.61 -29.71 -8.81
CA GLU A 6 13.48 -30.73 -8.25
C GLU A 6 14.15 -30.28 -6.95
N ASP A 7 14.67 -29.05 -6.90
CA ASP A 7 15.25 -28.48 -5.68
C ASP A 7 14.21 -28.39 -4.56
N ILE A 8 13.03 -27.84 -4.89
CA ILE A 8 11.93 -27.72 -3.92
C ILE A 8 11.52 -29.10 -3.41
N SER A 9 11.38 -30.09 -4.29
CA SER A 9 10.98 -31.43 -3.87
C SER A 9 11.95 -32.05 -2.85
N LYS A 10 13.26 -31.84 -3.05
CA LYS A 10 14.31 -32.28 -2.10
C LYS A 10 14.20 -31.53 -0.76
N ILE A 11 13.97 -30.21 -0.80
CA ILE A 11 13.85 -29.35 0.39
C ILE A 11 12.66 -29.77 1.25
N ILE A 12 11.47 -29.93 0.63
CA ILE A 12 10.23 -30.26 1.34
C ILE A 12 9.97 -31.78 1.45
N LYS A 13 10.88 -32.61 0.91
CA LYS A 13 10.79 -34.10 0.89
C LYS A 13 9.48 -34.57 0.24
N ALA A 14 9.09 -33.96 -0.88
CA ALA A 14 7.90 -34.32 -1.62
C ALA A 14 8.15 -35.43 -2.63
N GLN A 15 7.11 -36.23 -2.88
CA GLN A 15 7.06 -37.10 -4.06
C GLN A 15 6.62 -36.25 -5.26
N VAL A 16 7.39 -36.28 -6.34
CA VAL A 16 7.08 -35.56 -7.57
C VAL A 16 6.20 -36.41 -8.47
N VAL A 17 5.08 -35.86 -8.95
CA VAL A 17 4.24 -36.43 -9.99
C VAL A 17 4.16 -35.41 -11.12
N GLY A 18 4.60 -35.75 -12.33
CA GLY A 18 4.68 -34.86 -13.50
C GLY A 18 6.04 -34.95 -14.19
N ASN A 19 6.22 -34.23 -15.31
CA ASN A 19 7.35 -34.38 -16.22
C ASN A 19 8.33 -33.20 -16.30
N ALA A 20 8.05 -32.06 -15.66
CA ALA A 20 8.88 -30.85 -15.79
C ALA A 20 9.68 -30.56 -14.51
N ALA A 21 10.66 -31.40 -14.20
CA ALA A 21 11.58 -31.22 -13.07
C ALA A 21 12.38 -29.89 -13.15
N SER A 22 12.53 -29.31 -14.33
CA SER A 22 13.28 -28.07 -14.60
C SER A 22 12.44 -26.79 -14.50
N ALA A 23 11.13 -26.86 -14.21
CA ALA A 23 10.31 -25.65 -14.05
C ALA A 23 10.87 -24.78 -12.91
N THR A 24 11.06 -23.50 -13.20
CA THR A 24 11.64 -22.52 -12.27
C THR A 24 10.55 -21.82 -11.48
N ILE A 25 10.62 -21.85 -10.17
CA ILE A 25 9.66 -21.23 -9.25
C ILE A 25 10.26 -19.97 -8.63
N LEU A 26 9.55 -18.87 -8.76
CA LEU A 26 9.85 -17.59 -8.13
C LEU A 26 8.79 -17.18 -7.13
N ARG A 27 7.57 -17.67 -7.28
CA ARG A 27 6.40 -17.24 -6.52
C ARG A 27 5.72 -18.36 -5.79
N LEU A 28 5.37 -18.12 -4.53
CA LEU A 28 4.53 -19.01 -3.73
C LEU A 28 3.13 -18.40 -3.66
N LEU A 29 2.12 -19.24 -3.88
CA LEU A 29 0.72 -18.83 -3.88
C LEU A 29 -0.07 -19.72 -2.91
N THR A 30 -0.94 -19.10 -2.10
CA THR A 30 -1.85 -19.80 -1.17
C THR A 30 -3.30 -19.32 -1.32
N ASP A 31 -3.53 -18.25 -2.09
CA ASP A 31 -4.85 -17.66 -2.38
C ASP A 31 -4.98 -17.45 -3.90
N SER A 32 -5.94 -18.14 -4.54
CA SER A 32 -6.15 -18.12 -6.00
C SER A 32 -6.40 -16.71 -6.57
N ARG A 33 -6.96 -15.81 -5.76
CA ARG A 33 -7.24 -14.41 -6.15
C ARG A 33 -5.99 -13.57 -6.34
N SER A 34 -4.87 -13.98 -5.76
CA SER A 34 -3.58 -13.28 -5.82
C SER A 34 -2.65 -13.82 -6.91
N LEU A 35 -3.16 -14.61 -7.86
CA LEU A 35 -2.36 -15.21 -8.93
C LEU A 35 -1.73 -14.14 -9.82
N SER A 36 -0.41 -14.28 -10.03
CA SER A 36 0.36 -13.55 -11.02
C SER A 36 1.48 -14.45 -11.54
N PHE A 37 1.81 -14.36 -12.83
CA PHE A 37 2.81 -15.23 -13.49
C PHE A 37 2.58 -16.73 -13.23
N PRO A 38 1.57 -17.32 -13.85
CA PRO A 38 1.21 -18.71 -13.63
C PRO A 38 2.37 -19.71 -13.76
N ASP A 39 3.25 -19.51 -14.75
CA ASP A 39 4.35 -20.42 -15.06
C ASP A 39 5.43 -20.48 -13.97
N GLU A 40 5.64 -19.38 -13.22
CA GLU A 40 6.61 -19.27 -12.12
C GLU A 40 6.02 -19.58 -10.75
N THR A 41 4.71 -19.82 -10.71
CA THR A 41 3.96 -19.94 -9.46
C THR A 41 3.91 -21.39 -8.99
N LEU A 42 4.22 -21.61 -7.71
CA LEU A 42 3.96 -22.85 -6.99
C LEU A 42 2.80 -22.61 -6.02
N PHE A 43 1.66 -23.22 -6.29
CA PHE A 43 0.48 -23.12 -5.43
C PHE A 43 0.52 -24.15 -4.31
N PHE A 44 0.35 -23.72 -3.08
CA PHE A 44 0.19 -24.58 -1.92
C PHE A 44 -1.29 -24.74 -1.57
N ALA A 45 -1.85 -25.92 -1.79
CA ALA A 45 -3.22 -26.28 -1.42
C ALA A 45 -3.34 -26.49 0.10
N ILE A 46 -3.41 -25.36 0.85
CA ILE A 46 -3.44 -25.40 2.31
C ILE A 46 -4.84 -25.75 2.80
N VAL A 47 -4.92 -26.71 3.73
CA VAL A 47 -6.17 -27.07 4.43
C VAL A 47 -6.22 -26.31 5.75
N THR A 48 -7.31 -25.59 5.97
CA THR A 48 -7.59 -24.85 7.19
C THR A 48 -8.93 -25.30 7.79
N LYS A 49 -9.29 -24.77 8.98
CA LYS A 49 -10.60 -25.03 9.57
C LYS A 49 -11.79 -24.45 8.76
N HIS A 50 -11.52 -23.46 7.90
CA HIS A 50 -12.53 -22.69 7.19
C HIS A 50 -12.54 -22.96 5.68
N GLY A 51 -11.61 -23.76 5.14
CA GLY A 51 -11.54 -24.05 3.71
C GLY A 51 -10.42 -25.01 3.36
N ASP A 52 -10.55 -25.61 2.17
CA ASP A 52 -9.59 -26.51 1.57
C ASP A 52 -9.07 -25.92 0.26
N GLY A 53 -7.77 -25.62 0.23
CA GLY A 53 -7.08 -25.05 -0.95
C GLY A 53 -7.12 -25.96 -2.18
N HIS A 54 -7.31 -27.27 -2.02
CA HIS A 54 -7.43 -28.20 -3.14
C HIS A 54 -8.62 -27.89 -4.06
N ASN A 55 -9.68 -27.26 -3.53
CA ASN A 55 -10.86 -26.86 -4.30
C ASN A 55 -10.57 -25.79 -5.38
N TYR A 56 -9.44 -25.12 -5.31
CA TYR A 56 -9.05 -24.05 -6.25
C TYR A 56 -8.07 -24.52 -7.33
N ILE A 57 -7.67 -25.79 -7.32
CA ILE A 57 -6.68 -26.33 -8.27
C ILE A 57 -7.22 -26.28 -9.69
N ASP A 58 -8.47 -26.67 -9.93
CA ASP A 58 -9.08 -26.63 -11.26
C ASP A 58 -9.07 -25.22 -11.85
N GLU A 59 -9.49 -24.22 -11.06
CA GLU A 59 -9.50 -22.83 -11.47
C GLU A 59 -8.08 -22.33 -11.82
N LEU A 60 -7.11 -22.62 -10.96
CA LEU A 60 -5.72 -22.23 -11.17
C LEU A 60 -5.08 -22.93 -12.36
N TYR A 61 -5.40 -24.21 -12.58
CA TYR A 61 -4.94 -24.95 -13.74
C TYR A 61 -5.48 -24.36 -15.06
N GLN A 62 -6.75 -23.96 -15.09
CA GLN A 62 -7.35 -23.24 -16.23
C GLN A 62 -6.68 -21.87 -16.45
N LYS A 63 -6.26 -21.20 -15.39
CA LYS A 63 -5.51 -19.93 -15.44
C LYS A 63 -4.02 -20.10 -15.79
N GLY A 64 -3.57 -21.31 -16.10
CA GLY A 64 -2.20 -21.57 -16.57
C GLY A 64 -1.21 -22.01 -15.49
N VAL A 65 -1.58 -22.10 -14.21
CA VAL A 65 -0.69 -22.65 -13.19
C VAL A 65 -0.42 -24.13 -13.46
N ARG A 66 0.84 -24.52 -13.39
CA ARG A 66 1.29 -25.90 -13.66
C ARG A 66 2.04 -26.55 -12.51
N ASN A 67 2.24 -25.86 -11.40
CA ASN A 67 3.02 -26.39 -10.28
C ASN A 67 2.22 -26.28 -8.98
N PHE A 68 1.99 -27.40 -8.30
CA PHE A 68 1.10 -27.51 -7.14
C PHE A 68 1.77 -28.33 -6.02
N VAL A 69 1.56 -27.89 -4.76
CA VAL A 69 1.86 -28.69 -3.57
C VAL A 69 0.55 -29.17 -2.99
N VAL A 70 0.36 -30.48 -2.93
CA VAL A 70 -0.88 -31.13 -2.53
C VAL A 70 -0.64 -32.20 -1.44
N ASN A 71 -1.70 -32.57 -0.74
CA ASN A 71 -1.62 -33.67 0.22
C ASN A 71 -1.71 -35.06 -0.47
N ASN A 72 -1.38 -36.10 0.27
CA ASN A 72 -1.33 -37.49 -0.23
C ASN A 72 -2.68 -38.03 -0.76
N ASN A 73 -3.78 -37.37 -0.48
CA ASN A 73 -5.13 -37.84 -0.85
C ASN A 73 -5.65 -37.20 -2.14
N PHE A 74 -4.90 -36.26 -2.74
CA PHE A 74 -5.32 -35.58 -3.96
C PHE A 74 -5.06 -36.43 -5.20
N ASP A 75 -6.04 -36.52 -6.09
CA ASP A 75 -5.91 -37.24 -7.38
C ASP A 75 -5.29 -36.33 -8.45
N CYS A 76 -4.01 -36.56 -8.74
CA CYS A 76 -3.24 -35.79 -9.72
C CYS A 76 -3.48 -36.23 -11.18
N THR A 77 -4.20 -37.36 -11.41
CA THR A 77 -4.28 -38.01 -12.75
C THR A 77 -5.04 -37.19 -13.78
N GLN A 78 -5.86 -36.25 -13.33
CA GLN A 78 -6.68 -35.39 -14.20
C GLN A 78 -5.90 -34.24 -14.88
N TYR A 79 -4.64 -34.01 -14.49
CA TYR A 79 -3.84 -32.83 -14.88
C TYR A 79 -2.52 -33.27 -15.55
N ALA A 80 -2.62 -33.70 -16.80
CA ALA A 80 -1.52 -34.42 -17.49
C ALA A 80 -0.25 -33.59 -17.72
N ASP A 81 -0.33 -32.28 -17.81
CA ASP A 81 0.77 -31.33 -18.05
C ASP A 81 1.17 -30.49 -16.79
N ALA A 82 0.68 -30.88 -15.62
CA ALA A 82 1.03 -30.23 -14.35
C ALA A 82 2.02 -31.04 -13.53
N ASN A 83 2.76 -30.35 -12.66
CA ASN A 83 3.67 -30.93 -11.67
C ASN A 83 3.03 -30.86 -10.29
N PHE A 84 2.99 -32.00 -9.61
CA PHE A 84 2.50 -32.08 -8.25
C PHE A 84 3.63 -32.52 -7.32
N LEU A 85 3.81 -31.75 -6.27
CA LEU A 85 4.66 -32.05 -5.13
C LEU A 85 3.75 -32.59 -4.01
N VAL A 86 3.69 -33.92 -3.90
CA VAL A 86 2.82 -34.59 -2.96
C VAL A 86 3.50 -34.68 -1.59
N VAL A 87 2.86 -34.15 -0.57
CA VAL A 87 3.39 -34.07 0.80
C VAL A 87 2.33 -34.50 1.83
N LYS A 88 2.76 -34.81 3.04
CA LYS A 88 1.85 -35.17 4.12
C LYS A 88 1.02 -33.96 4.60
N GLU A 89 1.66 -32.79 4.75
CA GLU A 89 1.03 -31.54 5.23
C GLU A 89 1.57 -30.36 4.42
N THR A 90 0.69 -29.71 3.67
CA THR A 90 1.05 -28.62 2.75
C THR A 90 1.54 -27.37 3.48
N LEU A 91 0.98 -27.06 4.66
CA LEU A 91 1.45 -25.93 5.49
C LEU A 91 2.88 -26.18 6.02
N ALA A 92 3.18 -27.36 6.50
CA ALA A 92 4.52 -27.71 6.97
C ALA A 92 5.55 -27.68 5.83
N ALA A 93 5.15 -28.05 4.61
CA ALA A 93 5.98 -27.95 3.42
C ALA A 93 6.30 -26.49 3.09
N LEU A 94 5.30 -25.58 3.10
CA LEU A 94 5.49 -24.13 2.92
C LEU A 94 6.48 -23.56 3.94
N GLN A 95 6.29 -23.91 5.22
CA GLN A 95 7.15 -23.46 6.32
C GLN A 95 8.60 -23.96 6.16
N THR A 96 8.76 -25.22 5.74
CA THR A 96 10.09 -25.82 5.52
C THR A 96 10.81 -25.14 4.36
N LEU A 97 10.11 -24.87 3.26
CA LEU A 97 10.67 -24.18 2.11
C LEU A 97 11.10 -22.74 2.46
N ALA A 98 10.26 -21.99 3.15
CA ALA A 98 10.57 -20.63 3.58
C ALA A 98 11.76 -20.60 4.57
N ALA A 99 11.83 -21.56 5.50
CA ALA A 99 12.95 -21.69 6.42
C ALA A 99 14.28 -22.01 5.71
N TYR A 100 14.23 -22.82 4.66
CA TYR A 100 15.40 -23.07 3.80
C TYR A 100 15.82 -21.80 3.05
N HIS A 101 14.87 -21.10 2.44
CA HIS A 101 15.11 -19.85 1.72
C HIS A 101 15.76 -18.80 2.62
N ARG A 102 15.27 -18.63 3.87
CA ARG A 102 15.86 -17.71 4.86
C ARG A 102 17.34 -17.98 5.12
N LYS A 103 17.75 -19.24 5.17
CA LYS A 103 19.14 -19.63 5.44
C LYS A 103 20.12 -19.22 4.35
N CYS A 104 19.63 -18.92 3.15
CA CYS A 104 20.48 -18.49 2.04
C CYS A 104 20.95 -17.03 2.16
N PHE A 105 20.43 -16.27 3.15
CA PHE A 105 20.73 -14.84 3.32
C PHE A 105 21.44 -14.59 4.65
N ASP A 106 22.66 -14.08 4.58
CA ASP A 106 23.46 -13.64 5.74
C ASP A 106 23.31 -12.13 5.94
N ILE A 107 22.11 -11.71 6.36
CA ILE A 107 21.73 -10.31 6.60
C ILE A 107 21.12 -10.16 8.00
N PRO A 108 21.19 -8.97 8.61
CA PRO A 108 20.43 -8.67 9.83
C PRO A 108 18.94 -8.90 9.60
N VAL A 109 18.29 -9.56 10.55
CA VAL A 109 16.84 -9.77 10.52
C VAL A 109 16.25 -9.40 11.86
N VAL A 110 15.31 -8.46 11.84
CA VAL A 110 14.53 -8.03 13.00
C VAL A 110 13.27 -8.88 13.07
N GLY A 111 13.11 -9.62 14.17
CA GLY A 111 11.89 -10.33 14.52
C GLY A 111 11.11 -9.55 15.56
N ILE A 112 9.86 -9.23 15.28
CA ILE A 112 9.01 -8.41 16.16
C ILE A 112 7.85 -9.25 16.66
N THR A 113 7.68 -9.32 17.99
CA THR A 113 6.49 -9.91 18.60
C THR A 113 6.00 -9.04 19.78
N GLY A 114 4.86 -9.38 20.32
CA GLY A 114 4.19 -8.66 21.41
C GLY A 114 2.67 -8.82 21.30
N SER A 115 1.95 -8.26 22.24
CA SER A 115 0.48 -8.19 22.14
C SER A 115 0.06 -7.12 21.14
N ASP A 116 0.52 -5.88 21.33
CA ASP A 116 0.18 -4.71 20.52
C ASP A 116 1.46 -4.06 19.96
N GLY A 117 1.34 -3.06 19.06
CA GLY A 117 2.47 -2.28 18.54
C GLY A 117 3.31 -2.96 17.44
N LYS A 118 3.21 -4.28 17.21
CA LYS A 118 4.05 -5.04 16.28
C LYS A 118 4.11 -4.41 14.88
N THR A 119 2.97 -4.14 14.29
CA THR A 119 2.86 -3.57 12.94
C THR A 119 3.36 -2.14 12.90
N ILE A 120 3.12 -1.36 13.97
CA ILE A 120 3.61 0.03 14.09
C ILE A 120 5.14 0.02 14.13
N VAL A 121 5.74 -0.75 15.01
CA VAL A 121 7.21 -0.86 15.13
C VAL A 121 7.83 -1.35 13.81
N LYS A 122 7.21 -2.33 13.13
CA LYS A 122 7.66 -2.80 11.81
C LYS A 122 7.66 -1.69 10.77
N GLU A 123 6.56 -0.95 10.61
CA GLU A 123 6.43 0.09 9.59
C GLU A 123 7.30 1.30 9.91
N TRP A 124 7.38 1.71 11.18
CA TRP A 124 8.24 2.83 11.58
C TRP A 124 9.72 2.47 11.44
N LEU A 125 10.11 1.25 11.86
CA LEU A 125 11.48 0.81 11.66
C LEU A 125 11.86 0.76 10.17
N TYR A 126 10.93 0.34 9.31
CA TYR A 126 11.10 0.42 7.86
C TYR A 126 11.32 1.88 7.39
N GLN A 127 10.51 2.85 7.85
CA GLN A 127 10.68 4.26 7.53
C GLN A 127 12.04 4.80 7.99
N ILE A 128 12.48 4.44 9.20
CA ILE A 128 13.75 4.90 9.77
C ILE A 128 14.95 4.31 9.02
N THR A 129 14.87 3.05 8.60
CA THR A 129 15.99 2.33 7.98
C THR A 129 16.11 2.56 6.47
N ALA A 130 15.12 3.17 5.81
CA ALA A 130 14.97 3.23 4.36
C ALA A 130 16.14 3.92 3.61
N GLU A 131 16.91 4.79 4.26
CA GLU A 131 18.06 5.45 3.64
C GLU A 131 19.34 4.60 3.71
N ASN A 132 19.43 3.69 4.67
CA ASN A 132 20.62 2.93 4.97
C ASN A 132 20.55 1.48 4.49
N PHE A 133 19.34 0.94 4.33
CA PHE A 133 19.11 -0.47 4.00
C PHE A 133 18.09 -0.65 2.88
N ILE A 134 18.31 -1.68 2.06
CA ILE A 134 17.27 -2.22 1.19
C ILE A 134 16.51 -3.25 2.01
N THR A 135 15.36 -2.83 2.54
CA THR A 135 14.63 -3.59 3.55
C THR A 135 13.51 -4.42 2.94
N THR A 136 13.52 -5.73 3.23
CA THR A 136 12.37 -6.62 3.01
C THR A 136 11.58 -6.75 4.30
N ARG A 137 10.27 -6.49 4.27
CA ARG A 137 9.39 -6.57 5.44
C ARG A 137 8.12 -7.35 5.19
N SER A 138 7.47 -7.81 6.24
CA SER A 138 6.13 -8.40 6.15
C SER A 138 5.15 -7.40 5.52
N PRO A 139 4.45 -7.78 4.43
CA PRO A 139 3.38 -6.95 3.88
C PRO A 139 2.20 -6.92 4.87
N ARG A 140 1.60 -5.76 5.08
CA ARG A 140 0.48 -5.60 6.01
C ARG A 140 0.77 -6.26 7.37
N SER A 141 -0.18 -7.04 7.94
CA SER A 141 -0.03 -7.80 9.18
C SER A 141 0.18 -9.30 8.91
N TYR A 142 1.05 -9.67 7.94
CA TYR A 142 1.38 -11.08 7.62
C TYR A 142 2.24 -11.70 8.72
N ASN A 143 1.65 -11.94 9.88
CA ASN A 143 2.31 -12.44 11.09
C ASN A 143 1.91 -13.87 11.49
N SER A 144 1.05 -14.52 10.68
CA SER A 144 0.50 -15.85 10.95
C SER A 144 1.40 -16.99 10.46
N GLN A 145 0.98 -18.24 10.72
CA GLN A 145 1.68 -19.46 10.27
C GLN A 145 1.78 -19.59 8.73
N ILE A 146 0.95 -18.87 7.96
CA ILE A 146 0.98 -18.78 6.50
C ILE A 146 1.66 -17.48 6.05
N GLY A 147 1.32 -16.36 6.68
CA GLY A 147 1.81 -15.03 6.28
C GLY A 147 3.32 -14.85 6.46
N VAL A 148 3.89 -15.39 7.55
CA VAL A 148 5.34 -15.30 7.81
C VAL A 148 6.17 -16.04 6.76
N PRO A 149 5.87 -17.28 6.36
CA PRO A 149 6.56 -17.96 5.26
C PRO A 149 6.53 -17.16 3.96
N LEU A 150 5.37 -16.62 3.59
CA LEU A 150 5.24 -15.79 2.38
C LEU A 150 6.04 -14.50 2.46
N SER A 151 6.10 -13.88 3.65
CA SER A 151 6.90 -12.68 3.89
C SER A 151 8.41 -12.95 3.77
N VAL A 152 8.88 -14.04 4.36
CA VAL A 152 10.29 -14.43 4.32
C VAL A 152 10.72 -14.83 2.91
N TRP A 153 9.83 -15.44 2.11
CA TRP A 153 10.09 -15.75 0.71
C TRP A 153 10.39 -14.53 -0.17
N MET A 154 9.98 -13.34 0.27
CA MET A 154 10.25 -12.08 -0.44
C MET A 154 11.71 -11.63 -0.36
N LEU A 155 12.53 -12.21 0.52
CA LEU A 155 13.97 -11.95 0.56
C LEU A 155 14.61 -12.28 -0.78
N ASN A 156 15.49 -11.40 -1.23
CA ASN A 156 16.23 -11.57 -2.50
C ASN A 156 17.66 -11.03 -2.36
N GLU A 157 18.45 -11.19 -3.38
CA GLU A 157 19.88 -10.85 -3.39
C GLU A 157 20.18 -9.37 -3.14
N ARG A 158 19.19 -8.49 -3.31
CA ARG A 158 19.31 -7.06 -3.02
C ARG A 158 18.98 -6.71 -1.57
N SER A 159 18.30 -7.61 -0.85
CA SER A 159 17.89 -7.36 0.52
C SER A 159 19.09 -7.25 1.44
N THR A 160 19.21 -6.14 2.19
CA THR A 160 20.28 -5.91 3.17
C THR A 160 19.76 -5.90 4.60
N LEU A 161 18.44 -5.88 4.80
CA LEU A 161 17.77 -5.97 6.09
C LEU A 161 16.42 -6.69 5.92
N GLY A 162 16.08 -7.58 6.86
CA GLY A 162 14.74 -8.17 6.98
C GLY A 162 14.00 -7.64 8.22
N ILE A 163 12.71 -7.34 8.12
CA ILE A 163 11.87 -6.96 9.27
C ILE A 163 10.58 -7.77 9.22
N PHE A 164 10.42 -8.72 10.14
CA PHE A 164 9.28 -9.62 10.13
C PHE A 164 8.57 -9.61 11.48
N GLU A 165 7.23 -9.53 11.44
CA GLU A 165 6.40 -9.64 12.62
C GLU A 165 5.91 -11.09 12.80
N ALA A 166 5.85 -11.56 14.05
CA ALA A 166 5.37 -12.87 14.44
C ALA A 166 4.21 -12.78 15.44
N GLY A 167 3.06 -13.32 15.05
CA GLY A 167 1.87 -13.46 15.85
C GLY A 167 1.54 -14.93 16.12
N ILE A 168 0.99 -15.23 17.28
CA ILE A 168 0.57 -16.56 17.67
C ILE A 168 -0.81 -16.55 18.29
N SER A 169 -1.53 -17.63 18.07
CA SER A 169 -2.83 -17.90 18.68
C SER A 169 -2.79 -19.09 19.63
N ARG A 170 -1.78 -19.96 19.54
CA ARG A 170 -1.66 -21.19 20.33
C ARG A 170 -0.24 -21.47 20.74
N SER A 171 -0.08 -22.27 21.78
CA SER A 171 1.22 -22.78 22.22
C SER A 171 1.88 -23.67 21.17
N GLY A 172 3.21 -23.56 21.01
CA GLY A 172 4.03 -24.27 20.04
C GLY A 172 4.05 -23.66 18.63
N GLU A 173 3.33 -22.57 18.38
CA GLU A 173 3.34 -21.87 17.10
C GLU A 173 4.61 -21.00 16.91
N MET A 174 5.10 -20.39 17.99
CA MET A 174 6.24 -19.49 17.90
C MET A 174 7.55 -20.21 17.56
N ASP A 175 7.75 -21.43 18.02
CA ASP A 175 8.93 -22.24 17.67
C ASP A 175 9.00 -22.55 16.15
N LYS A 176 7.84 -22.64 15.48
CA LYS A 176 7.79 -22.82 14.02
C LYS A 176 8.18 -21.52 13.32
N LEU A 177 7.64 -20.37 13.79
CA LEU A 177 7.96 -19.05 13.23
C LEU A 177 9.43 -18.68 13.46
N GLN A 178 10.01 -19.03 14.62
CA GLN A 178 11.42 -18.83 14.91
C GLN A 178 12.33 -19.50 13.87
N LYS A 179 12.04 -20.75 13.51
CA LYS A 179 12.81 -21.50 12.50
C LYS A 179 12.72 -20.89 11.11
N ILE A 180 11.63 -20.18 10.80
CA ILE A 180 11.40 -19.54 9.52
C ILE A 180 12.08 -18.16 9.49
N ILE A 181 11.85 -17.31 10.49
CA ILE A 181 12.39 -15.95 10.55
C ILE A 181 13.88 -15.96 10.87
N ARG A 182 14.33 -16.79 11.83
CA ARG A 182 15.68 -16.80 12.40
C ARG A 182 16.19 -15.37 12.63
N PRO A 183 15.54 -14.61 13.51
CA PRO A 183 15.92 -13.23 13.74
C PRO A 183 17.29 -13.14 14.42
N THR A 184 18.09 -12.15 14.04
CA THR A 184 19.34 -11.76 14.72
C THR A 184 19.06 -10.68 15.75
N ILE A 185 18.02 -9.87 15.54
CA ILE A 185 17.56 -8.82 16.43
C ILE A 185 16.13 -9.12 16.83
N GLY A 186 15.86 -9.23 18.13
CA GLY A 186 14.53 -9.46 18.70
C GLY A 186 13.94 -8.18 19.27
N ILE A 187 12.69 -7.86 18.93
CA ILE A 187 11.94 -6.78 19.59
C ILE A 187 10.67 -7.37 20.17
N ILE A 188 10.48 -7.21 21.48
CA ILE A 188 9.21 -7.49 22.12
C ILE A 188 8.57 -6.18 22.57
N THR A 189 7.44 -5.84 21.96
CA THR A 189 6.78 -4.54 22.17
C THR A 189 6.16 -4.48 23.57
N ASN A 190 5.11 -5.21 23.78
CA ASN A 190 4.46 -5.32 25.10
C ASN A 190 3.83 -6.71 25.29
N ILE A 191 3.40 -6.99 26.50
CA ILE A 191 2.60 -8.17 26.85
C ILE A 191 1.35 -7.69 27.59
N SER A 192 0.19 -7.94 27.01
CA SER A 192 -1.13 -7.65 27.53
C SER A 192 -2.00 -8.92 27.59
N GLU A 193 -3.19 -8.82 28.13
CA GLU A 193 -4.15 -9.94 28.21
C GLU A 193 -4.82 -10.28 26.87
N ALA A 194 -4.52 -9.55 25.79
CA ALA A 194 -5.08 -9.83 24.46
C ALA A 194 -4.76 -11.26 23.99
N HIS A 195 -5.71 -11.98 23.37
CA HIS A 195 -5.57 -13.37 22.91
C HIS A 195 -5.17 -14.38 24.01
N GLN A 196 -5.64 -14.20 25.25
CA GLN A 196 -5.30 -15.09 26.36
C GLN A 196 -6.09 -16.40 26.37
N GLU A 197 -7.12 -16.57 25.53
CA GLU A 197 -8.03 -17.73 25.49
C GLU A 197 -7.31 -19.08 25.40
N ASN A 198 -6.17 -19.12 24.73
CA ASN A 198 -5.41 -20.35 24.47
C ASN A 198 -4.15 -20.50 25.35
N PHE A 199 -3.99 -19.66 26.38
CA PHE A 199 -2.85 -19.67 27.32
C PHE A 199 -3.33 -19.73 28.76
N SER A 200 -2.68 -20.54 29.56
CA SER A 200 -3.07 -20.74 30.97
C SER A 200 -2.91 -19.48 31.82
N ASN A 201 -1.92 -18.65 31.49
CA ASN A 201 -1.61 -17.40 32.18
C ASN A 201 -0.70 -16.51 31.33
N ILE A 202 -0.47 -15.28 31.77
CA ILE A 202 0.35 -14.29 31.06
C ILE A 202 1.84 -14.69 30.98
N GLN A 203 2.35 -15.47 31.96
CA GLN A 203 3.72 -15.95 31.96
C GLN A 203 3.95 -17.01 30.87
N ASP A 204 3.00 -17.93 30.67
CA ASP A 204 3.06 -18.94 29.61
C ASP A 204 3.03 -18.28 28.25
N LYS A 205 2.16 -17.29 28.05
CA LYS A 205 2.09 -16.49 26.84
C LYS A 205 3.39 -15.72 26.57
N CYS A 206 3.97 -15.12 27.60
CA CYS A 206 5.24 -14.42 27.49
C CYS A 206 6.36 -15.38 27.10
N SER A 207 6.45 -16.54 27.75
CA SER A 207 7.46 -17.57 27.48
C SER A 207 7.34 -18.10 26.03
N GLU A 208 6.13 -18.30 25.56
CA GLU A 208 5.88 -18.72 24.17
C GLU A 208 6.38 -17.66 23.19
N LYS A 209 6.05 -16.36 23.40
CA LYS A 209 6.51 -15.27 22.55
C LYS A 209 8.04 -15.12 22.57
N LEU A 210 8.67 -15.29 23.72
CA LEU A 210 10.12 -15.24 23.86
C LEU A 210 10.83 -16.37 23.12
N SER A 211 10.16 -17.46 22.78
CA SER A 211 10.71 -18.54 21.94
C SER A 211 11.18 -18.07 20.57
N LEU A 212 10.64 -16.94 20.06
CA LEU A 212 11.12 -16.32 18.81
C LEU A 212 12.60 -15.92 18.87
N PHE A 213 13.10 -15.61 20.06
CA PHE A 213 14.42 -14.99 20.26
C PHE A 213 15.50 -15.94 20.74
N LYS A 214 15.26 -17.25 20.69
CA LYS A 214 16.22 -18.28 21.16
C LYS A 214 17.62 -18.18 20.54
N GLU A 215 17.69 -17.67 19.29
CA GLU A 215 18.94 -17.57 18.52
C GLU A 215 19.29 -16.13 18.14
N CYS A 216 18.68 -15.12 18.80
CA CYS A 216 19.00 -13.71 18.53
C CYS A 216 20.34 -13.31 19.16
N ASP A 217 21.07 -12.43 18.49
CA ASP A 217 22.26 -11.77 19.06
C ASP A 217 21.86 -10.77 20.15
N ILE A 218 20.71 -10.12 19.97
CA ILE A 218 20.21 -9.07 20.85
C ILE A 218 18.69 -9.10 20.99
N ILE A 219 18.21 -8.71 22.20
CA ILE A 219 16.78 -8.50 22.51
C ILE A 219 16.56 -7.08 23.00
N ILE A 220 15.55 -6.43 22.43
CA ILE A 220 15.10 -5.07 22.74
C ILE A 220 13.76 -5.16 23.46
N TYR A 221 13.65 -4.51 24.62
CA TYR A 221 12.42 -4.49 25.42
C TYR A 221 12.38 -3.35 26.45
N ASN A 222 11.16 -3.06 26.94
CA ASN A 222 10.91 -2.14 28.03
C ASN A 222 11.20 -2.80 29.38
N ALA A 223 12.27 -2.41 30.07
CA ALA A 223 12.65 -2.94 31.39
C ALA A 223 11.73 -2.48 32.51
N ASP A 224 10.99 -1.39 32.34
CA ASP A 224 10.01 -0.91 33.32
C ASP A 224 8.76 -1.80 33.40
N ASN A 225 8.52 -2.63 32.36
CA ASN A 225 7.50 -3.68 32.41
C ASN A 225 8.01 -4.89 33.20
N ARG A 226 7.64 -4.91 34.48
CA ARG A 226 8.10 -5.93 35.47
C ARG A 226 7.78 -7.37 35.05
N THR A 227 6.62 -7.60 34.42
CA THR A 227 6.21 -8.93 33.95
C THR A 227 7.15 -9.41 32.85
N LEU A 228 7.40 -8.57 31.87
CA LEU A 228 8.28 -8.86 30.73
C LEU A 228 9.74 -9.06 31.21
N ALA A 229 10.26 -8.14 31.99
CA ALA A 229 11.62 -8.22 32.54
C ALA A 229 11.84 -9.50 33.39
N ASN A 230 10.85 -9.92 34.17
CA ASN A 230 10.92 -11.16 34.93
C ASN A 230 10.88 -12.41 34.04
N CYS A 231 10.07 -12.39 32.98
CA CYS A 231 10.02 -13.51 32.02
C CYS A 231 11.35 -13.65 31.26
N ILE A 232 11.94 -12.54 30.80
CA ILE A 232 13.25 -12.56 30.11
C ILE A 232 14.34 -13.10 31.05
N ARG A 233 14.41 -12.61 32.30
CA ARG A 233 15.39 -13.04 33.27
C ARG A 233 15.29 -14.54 33.61
N ARG A 234 14.08 -15.13 33.55
CA ARG A 234 13.84 -16.56 33.79
C ARG A 234 14.02 -17.40 32.54
N SER A 235 14.02 -16.78 31.38
CA SER A 235 14.23 -17.49 30.11
C SER A 235 15.69 -17.94 29.98
N LEU A 236 15.92 -19.05 29.29
CA LEU A 236 17.26 -19.55 28.98
C LEU A 236 17.86 -18.85 27.74
N ILE A 237 17.45 -17.63 27.44
CA ILE A 237 17.91 -16.87 26.29
C ILE A 237 19.26 -16.24 26.66
N SER A 238 20.30 -16.55 25.88
CA SER A 238 21.68 -16.07 26.07
C SER A 238 22.01 -14.79 25.31
N SER A 239 21.00 -14.14 24.69
CA SER A 239 21.20 -12.92 23.89
C SER A 239 21.63 -11.73 24.77
N ARG A 240 22.39 -10.80 24.17
CA ARG A 240 22.62 -9.49 24.79
C ARG A 240 21.32 -8.72 24.85
N GLU A 241 21.20 -7.82 25.83
CA GLU A 241 20.00 -7.03 26.04
C GLU A 241 20.24 -5.54 25.74
N ILE A 242 19.38 -4.92 24.95
CA ILE A 242 19.16 -3.47 24.97
C ILE A 242 17.83 -3.24 25.68
N ALA A 243 17.88 -3.38 27.00
CA ALA A 243 16.77 -3.04 27.87
C ALA A 243 16.73 -1.53 28.03
N TRP A 244 15.61 -0.90 27.63
CA TRP A 244 15.43 0.53 27.86
C TRP A 244 14.53 0.80 29.07
N SER A 245 14.75 1.94 29.71
CA SER A 245 14.01 2.33 30.90
C SER A 245 13.89 3.85 31.03
N CYS A 246 12.76 4.31 31.55
CA CYS A 246 12.54 5.69 32.01
C CYS A 246 12.88 5.87 33.47
N LYS A 247 13.17 4.80 34.23
CA LYS A 247 13.33 4.80 35.70
C LYS A 247 14.73 4.41 36.15
N ASP A 248 15.38 3.52 35.41
CA ASP A 248 16.69 2.95 35.78
C ASP A 248 17.78 3.51 34.85
N ALA A 249 18.53 4.48 35.38
CA ALA A 249 19.60 5.16 34.63
C ALA A 249 20.81 4.26 34.36
N GLU A 250 20.90 3.07 34.92
CA GLU A 250 22.01 2.14 34.67
C GLU A 250 21.77 1.28 33.40
N ARG A 251 20.58 1.37 32.80
CA ARG A 251 20.25 0.64 31.59
C ARG A 251 21.02 1.17 30.39
N PRO A 252 21.35 0.29 29.41
CA PRO A 252 22.06 0.68 28.18
C PRO A 252 21.39 1.82 27.42
N LEU A 253 20.06 1.84 27.37
CA LEU A 253 19.26 2.93 26.82
C LEU A 253 18.37 3.51 27.94
N TYR A 254 18.73 4.69 28.41
CA TYR A 254 17.99 5.42 29.43
C TYR A 254 17.25 6.60 28.83
N ILE A 255 15.96 6.70 29.06
CA ILE A 255 15.12 7.81 28.63
C ILE A 255 15.08 8.84 29.76
N SER A 256 15.77 9.96 29.55
CA SER A 256 15.98 10.99 30.60
C SER A 256 14.80 11.97 30.71
N SER A 257 14.11 12.28 29.60
CA SER A 257 12.87 13.08 29.62
C SER A 257 11.95 12.73 28.48
N ILE A 258 10.66 12.93 28.68
CA ILE A 258 9.59 12.85 27.69
C ILE A 258 8.75 14.12 27.82
N GLU A 259 8.87 15.01 26.85
CA GLU A 259 8.18 16.30 26.83
C GLU A 259 7.11 16.29 25.76
N LYS A 260 5.84 16.24 26.19
CA LYS A 260 4.67 16.22 25.30
C LYS A 260 4.23 17.64 24.98
N GLU A 261 4.15 17.93 23.70
CA GLU A 261 3.61 19.17 23.14
C GLU A 261 2.26 18.92 22.47
N THR A 262 1.62 19.95 21.91
CA THR A 262 0.32 19.80 21.26
C THR A 262 0.34 18.98 19.98
N ASP A 263 1.46 18.98 19.26
CA ASP A 263 1.64 18.39 17.92
C ASP A 263 2.78 17.36 17.85
N GLY A 264 3.29 16.90 19.01
CA GLY A 264 4.34 15.91 19.07
C GLY A 264 4.96 15.74 20.43
N THR A 265 5.94 14.86 20.50
CA THR A 265 6.68 14.57 21.75
C THR A 265 8.17 14.59 21.50
N THR A 266 8.91 15.31 22.32
CA THR A 266 10.38 15.31 22.35
C THR A 266 10.85 14.32 23.40
N ILE A 267 11.73 13.41 23.02
CA ILE A 267 12.25 12.33 23.87
C ILE A 267 13.77 12.49 23.94
N SER A 268 14.27 12.74 25.15
CA SER A 268 15.71 12.80 25.42
C SER A 268 16.19 11.47 25.96
N TYR A 269 17.33 11.00 25.50
CA TYR A 269 17.86 9.71 25.87
C TYR A 269 19.37 9.71 26.01
N ARG A 270 19.86 8.73 26.77
CA ARG A 270 21.27 8.36 26.87
C ARG A 270 21.42 6.90 26.44
N TYR A 271 22.24 6.69 25.42
CA TYR A 271 22.65 5.35 25.00
C TYR A 271 24.12 5.13 25.30
N LEU A 272 24.40 4.24 26.25
CA LEU A 272 25.73 4.07 26.83
C LEU A 272 26.26 5.40 27.42
N THR A 273 27.19 6.06 26.72
CA THR A 273 27.78 7.34 27.12
C THR A 273 27.33 8.52 26.25
N PHE A 274 26.53 8.28 25.24
CA PHE A 274 26.09 9.27 24.28
C PHE A 274 24.67 9.77 24.62
N GLU A 275 24.52 11.10 24.74
CA GLU A 275 23.23 11.75 24.99
C GLU A 275 22.73 12.44 23.72
N ASN A 276 21.45 12.31 23.44
CA ASN A 276 20.77 12.97 22.33
C ASN A 276 19.28 13.07 22.59
N SER A 277 18.54 13.69 21.65
CA SER A 277 17.09 13.76 21.67
C SER A 277 16.53 13.60 20.26
N TYR A 278 15.27 13.19 20.18
CA TYR A 278 14.51 13.15 18.93
C TYR A 278 13.06 13.55 19.20
N ARG A 279 12.37 13.97 18.15
CA ARG A 279 10.95 14.32 18.18
C ARG A 279 10.15 13.34 17.34
N ILE A 280 8.93 13.02 17.78
CA ILE A 280 7.92 12.28 17.02
C ILE A 280 6.64 13.11 16.90
N PRO A 281 5.87 12.98 15.80
CA PRO A 281 4.60 13.71 15.63
C PRO A 281 3.42 13.01 16.33
N PHE A 282 3.66 12.37 17.48
CA PHE A 282 2.67 11.64 18.27
C PHE A 282 2.81 12.00 19.74
N VAL A 283 1.68 11.92 20.49
CA VAL A 283 1.65 12.32 21.90
C VAL A 283 1.16 11.22 22.84
N ASP A 284 0.69 10.09 22.32
CA ASP A 284 0.21 8.95 23.10
C ASP A 284 1.34 8.06 23.57
N ASP A 285 1.13 7.40 24.75
CA ASP A 285 2.18 6.59 25.41
C ASP A 285 2.56 5.35 24.59
N ALA A 286 1.61 4.76 23.84
CA ALA A 286 1.88 3.59 23.01
C ALA A 286 2.82 3.96 21.85
N SER A 287 2.57 5.08 21.17
CA SER A 287 3.45 5.60 20.11
C SER A 287 4.83 5.97 20.64
N ILE A 288 4.91 6.55 21.84
CA ILE A 288 6.19 6.84 22.50
C ILE A 288 6.97 5.55 22.76
N GLU A 289 6.33 4.53 23.36
CA GLU A 289 6.95 3.23 23.64
C GLU A 289 7.41 2.54 22.34
N ASP A 290 6.58 2.51 21.30
CA ASP A 290 6.91 1.93 20.00
C ASP A 290 8.09 2.67 19.33
N SER A 291 8.16 3.99 19.45
CA SER A 291 9.27 4.79 18.94
C SER A 291 10.59 4.52 19.66
N ILE A 292 10.56 4.26 20.96
CA ILE A 292 11.76 3.92 21.75
C ILE A 292 12.28 2.53 21.33
N ASN A 293 11.39 1.57 21.07
CA ASN A 293 11.79 0.28 20.52
C ASN A 293 12.44 0.43 19.13
N CYS A 294 11.92 1.30 18.27
CA CYS A 294 12.52 1.62 16.97
C CYS A 294 13.88 2.32 17.12
N LEU A 295 14.00 3.27 18.06
CA LEU A 295 15.27 3.92 18.39
C LEU A 295 16.34 2.90 18.79
N ALA A 296 16.02 1.99 19.71
CA ALA A 296 16.95 0.97 20.19
C ALA A 296 17.47 0.09 19.04
N ALA A 297 16.57 -0.33 18.12
CA ALA A 297 16.95 -1.09 16.94
C ALA A 297 17.81 -0.27 15.96
N ALA A 298 17.46 0.98 15.73
CA ALA A 298 18.20 1.87 14.83
C ALA A 298 19.63 2.17 15.34
N LEU A 299 19.78 2.37 16.65
CA LEU A 299 21.09 2.54 17.31
C LEU A 299 21.95 1.28 17.19
N TYR A 300 21.35 0.10 17.39
CA TYR A 300 22.06 -1.18 17.23
C TYR A 300 22.49 -1.42 15.77
N LEU A 301 21.65 -1.06 14.81
CA LEU A 301 21.96 -1.10 13.38
C LEU A 301 22.96 -0.04 12.92
N MET A 302 23.49 0.76 13.88
CA MET A 302 24.46 1.85 13.64
C MET A 302 23.98 2.90 12.62
N ILE A 303 22.70 3.19 12.60
CA ILE A 303 22.16 4.29 11.79
C ILE A 303 22.65 5.62 12.40
N PRO A 304 23.15 6.55 11.56
CA PRO A 304 23.63 7.86 12.06
C PRO A 304 22.53 8.61 12.83
N SER A 305 22.88 9.21 13.96
CA SER A 305 21.92 9.88 14.84
C SER A 305 21.13 11.00 14.16
N GLU A 306 21.76 11.72 13.23
CA GLU A 306 21.10 12.74 12.42
C GLU A 306 20.00 12.17 11.53
N VAL A 307 20.23 10.98 10.95
CA VAL A 307 19.23 10.25 10.16
C VAL A 307 18.08 9.80 11.05
N ILE A 308 18.39 9.21 12.23
CA ILE A 308 17.39 8.81 13.22
C ILE A 308 16.52 10.00 13.60
N THR A 309 17.12 11.11 14.04
CA THR A 309 16.38 12.31 14.47
C THR A 309 15.46 12.85 13.37
N ARG A 310 15.98 12.96 12.15
CA ARG A 310 15.20 13.45 11.02
C ARG A 310 14.05 12.50 10.65
N ARG A 311 14.31 11.20 10.61
CA ARG A 311 13.30 10.20 10.25
C ARG A 311 12.24 10.01 11.32
N MET A 312 12.61 10.08 12.60
CA MET A 312 11.67 10.06 13.73
C MET A 312 10.70 11.24 13.68
N ALA A 313 11.18 12.44 13.34
CA ALA A 313 10.33 13.61 13.19
C ALA A 313 9.37 13.54 11.98
N ALA A 314 9.69 12.71 10.99
CA ALA A 314 8.91 12.51 9.77
C ALA A 314 8.10 11.20 9.78
N LEU A 315 7.92 10.54 10.94
CA LEU A 315 7.13 9.33 11.03
C LEU A 315 5.66 9.59 10.67
N GLU A 316 5.14 8.77 9.77
CA GLU A 316 3.75 8.80 9.38
C GLU A 316 2.90 7.85 10.26
N PRO A 317 1.62 8.19 10.51
CA PRO A 317 0.68 7.26 11.10
C PRO A 317 0.60 5.98 10.27
N VAL A 318 0.67 4.84 10.91
CA VAL A 318 0.43 3.57 10.22
C VAL A 318 -1.07 3.48 9.95
N ALA A 319 -1.45 3.54 8.67
CA ALA A 319 -2.83 3.40 8.25
C ALA A 319 -3.39 2.07 8.79
N MET A 320 -4.30 2.17 9.73
CA MET A 320 -5.16 1.15 10.39
C MET A 320 -5.33 1.35 11.89
N ARG A 321 -4.84 2.46 12.50
CA ARG A 321 -5.07 2.74 13.93
C ARG A 321 -5.30 4.21 14.20
N LEU A 322 -6.40 4.52 14.89
CA LEU A 322 -6.77 5.83 15.45
C LEU A 322 -6.73 6.98 14.43
N GLU A 323 -7.44 6.81 13.31
CA GLU A 323 -7.63 7.86 12.34
C GLU A 323 -8.62 8.91 12.90
N VAL A 324 -8.23 10.19 12.90
CA VAL A 324 -9.08 11.29 13.34
C VAL A 324 -9.60 12.04 12.13
N LYS A 325 -10.93 12.11 12.02
CA LYS A 325 -11.64 12.78 10.92
C LYS A 325 -12.66 13.79 11.45
N GLU A 326 -12.94 14.80 10.63
CA GLU A 326 -14.11 15.64 10.90
C GLU A 326 -15.40 14.88 10.56
N GLY A 327 -16.34 14.88 11.49
CA GLY A 327 -17.66 14.27 11.32
C GLY A 327 -18.74 15.29 10.92
N ILE A 328 -19.90 14.77 10.51
CA ILE A 328 -21.11 15.56 10.32
C ILE A 328 -21.51 16.26 11.62
N ASN A 329 -22.35 17.30 11.53
CA ASN A 329 -22.92 18.03 12.68
C ASN A 329 -21.87 18.48 13.72
N ASN A 330 -20.67 18.91 13.27
CA ASN A 330 -19.57 19.33 14.12
C ASN A 330 -19.07 18.23 15.07
N CYS A 331 -19.17 16.95 14.67
CA CYS A 331 -18.56 15.84 15.37
C CYS A 331 -17.10 15.67 14.97
N VAL A 332 -16.30 15.07 15.86
CA VAL A 332 -14.95 14.59 15.55
C VAL A 332 -14.97 13.07 15.70
N ILE A 333 -14.55 12.37 14.66
CA ILE A 333 -14.54 10.91 14.62
C ILE A 333 -13.14 10.41 14.88
N ILE A 334 -13.00 9.49 15.82
CA ILE A 334 -11.80 8.71 16.08
C ILE A 334 -12.13 7.28 15.67
N ASN A 335 -11.56 6.82 14.56
CA ASN A 335 -11.83 5.50 14.01
C ASN A 335 -10.74 4.50 14.42
N ASP A 336 -11.14 3.36 15.00
CA ASP A 336 -10.27 2.24 15.38
C ASP A 336 -11.00 0.89 15.14
N ASN A 337 -11.15 0.54 13.87
CA ASN A 337 -11.88 -0.67 13.44
C ASN A 337 -11.01 -1.95 13.37
N SER A 338 -9.75 -1.91 13.83
CA SER A 338 -8.80 -3.00 13.56
C SER A 338 -8.78 -4.13 14.58
N ASN A 339 -9.01 -3.85 15.86
CA ASN A 339 -8.98 -4.84 16.94
C ASN A 339 -10.15 -4.63 17.91
N SER A 340 -10.76 -5.71 18.38
CA SER A 340 -11.88 -5.70 19.34
C SER A 340 -11.51 -6.38 20.65
N ASP A 341 -10.44 -5.90 21.32
CA ASP A 341 -10.02 -6.36 22.64
C ASP A 341 -9.98 -5.22 23.68
N THR A 342 -9.92 -5.58 24.97
CA THR A 342 -9.98 -4.60 26.06
C THR A 342 -8.74 -3.71 26.15
N ALA A 343 -7.57 -4.19 25.77
CA ALA A 343 -6.34 -3.42 25.85
C ALA A 343 -6.29 -2.35 24.77
N SER A 344 -6.67 -2.70 23.54
CA SER A 344 -6.77 -1.74 22.44
C SER A 344 -7.89 -0.71 22.65
N LEU A 345 -8.99 -1.09 23.35
CA LEU A 345 -10.02 -0.15 23.76
C LEU A 345 -9.47 0.86 24.79
N ASP A 346 -8.69 0.41 25.77
CA ASP A 346 -8.08 1.28 26.77
C ASP A 346 -7.17 2.33 26.14
N ILE A 347 -6.36 1.94 25.14
CA ILE A 347 -5.49 2.83 24.35
C ILE A 347 -6.32 3.85 23.55
N ALA A 348 -7.38 3.41 22.89
CA ALA A 348 -8.22 4.28 22.08
C ALA A 348 -8.98 5.32 22.92
N LEU A 349 -9.48 4.93 24.10
CA LEU A 349 -10.12 5.83 25.05
C LEU A 349 -9.12 6.84 25.65
N ASP A 350 -7.89 6.40 25.94
CA ASP A 350 -6.82 7.28 26.41
C ASP A 350 -6.44 8.32 25.36
N PHE A 351 -6.36 7.91 24.09
CA PHE A 351 -6.14 8.81 22.96
C PHE A 351 -7.26 9.88 22.85
N MET A 352 -8.53 9.47 22.96
CA MET A 352 -9.67 10.39 22.95
C MET A 352 -9.58 11.40 24.09
N GLU A 353 -9.24 10.96 25.31
CA GLU A 353 -9.12 11.85 26.49
C GLU A 353 -8.02 12.90 26.31
N ARG A 354 -6.86 12.53 25.78
CA ARG A 354 -5.74 13.45 25.58
C ARG A 354 -6.01 14.52 24.55
N ARG A 355 -6.80 14.23 23.51
CA ARG A 355 -7.20 15.20 22.51
C ARG A 355 -8.27 16.20 22.97
N ARG A 356 -8.85 15.99 24.12
CA ARG A 356 -9.88 16.90 24.71
C ARG A 356 -9.46 18.37 24.70
N ASN A 357 -8.20 18.68 24.99
CA ASN A 357 -7.69 20.05 25.04
C ASN A 357 -7.56 20.72 23.65
N THR A 358 -7.61 19.94 22.57
CA THR A 358 -7.54 20.42 21.19
C THR A 358 -8.89 20.35 20.47
N MET A 359 -9.93 19.75 21.09
CA MET A 359 -11.26 19.57 20.53
C MET A 359 -12.22 20.58 21.12
N THR A 360 -13.08 21.15 20.27
CA THR A 360 -14.16 22.06 20.66
C THR A 360 -15.42 21.31 21.13
N GLN A 361 -15.47 20.01 20.91
CA GLN A 361 -16.59 19.13 21.27
C GLN A 361 -16.63 18.90 22.78
N THR A 362 -17.84 19.00 23.34
CA THR A 362 -18.05 18.93 24.78
C THR A 362 -18.42 17.54 25.28
N LYS A 363 -19.02 16.69 24.43
CA LYS A 363 -19.45 15.34 24.75
C LYS A 363 -18.52 14.30 24.13
N LYS A 364 -18.32 13.17 24.84
CA LYS A 364 -17.56 12.01 24.41
C LYS A 364 -18.50 10.81 24.24
N THR A 365 -18.57 10.29 23.03
CA THR A 365 -19.40 9.14 22.66
C THR A 365 -18.51 7.97 22.25
N LEU A 366 -18.77 6.80 22.83
CA LEU A 366 -18.16 5.54 22.43
C LEU A 366 -19.18 4.70 21.64
N ILE A 367 -18.86 4.35 20.40
CA ILE A 367 -19.58 3.34 19.61
C ILE A 367 -18.75 2.04 19.63
N LEU A 368 -19.28 0.99 20.24
CA LEU A 368 -18.54 -0.25 20.55
C LEU A 368 -19.29 -1.48 20.06
N SER A 369 -18.58 -2.36 19.30
CA SER A 369 -19.12 -3.69 18.95
C SER A 369 -18.91 -4.70 20.07
N ASP A 370 -19.47 -5.91 19.91
CA ASP A 370 -19.09 -7.05 20.73
C ASP A 370 -17.56 -7.23 20.71
N LEU A 371 -16.99 -7.41 21.88
CA LEU A 371 -15.57 -7.74 22.08
C LEU A 371 -15.38 -9.25 22.04
N LYS A 372 -14.49 -9.71 21.17
CA LYS A 372 -14.21 -11.16 20.98
C LYS A 372 -12.82 -11.53 21.49
N GLU A 373 -12.61 -12.82 21.74
CA GLU A 373 -11.29 -13.42 22.03
C GLU A 373 -10.61 -12.94 23.33
N THR A 374 -11.35 -12.71 24.38
CA THR A 374 -10.80 -12.22 25.66
C THR A 374 -10.47 -13.31 26.68
N GLY A 375 -10.95 -14.55 26.51
CA GLY A 375 -10.79 -15.64 27.50
C GLY A 375 -11.48 -15.41 28.83
N GLN A 376 -12.23 -14.32 28.97
CA GLN A 376 -12.99 -13.94 30.17
C GLN A 376 -14.47 -14.25 29.98
N SER A 377 -15.22 -14.39 31.09
CA SER A 377 -16.68 -14.43 31.03
C SER A 377 -17.21 -13.09 30.50
N ILE A 378 -18.28 -13.10 29.71
CA ILE A 378 -18.95 -11.92 29.14
C ILE A 378 -19.17 -10.86 30.23
N HIS A 379 -19.68 -11.28 31.41
CA HIS A 379 -19.91 -10.38 32.53
C HIS A 379 -18.61 -9.72 33.06
N SER A 380 -17.52 -10.48 33.23
CA SER A 380 -16.22 -9.94 33.69
C SER A 380 -15.65 -8.94 32.67
N LEU A 381 -15.77 -9.24 31.39
CA LEU A 381 -15.34 -8.43 30.26
C LEU A 381 -16.01 -7.05 30.29
N TYR A 382 -17.34 -7.03 30.29
CA TYR A 382 -18.08 -5.77 30.23
C TYR A 382 -18.04 -4.97 31.54
N ARG A 383 -17.77 -5.62 32.69
CA ARG A 383 -17.38 -4.89 33.91
C ARG A 383 -16.05 -4.15 33.76
N THR A 384 -15.10 -4.70 33.03
CA THR A 384 -13.83 -4.01 32.75
C THR A 384 -14.04 -2.84 31.79
N VAL A 385 -14.84 -3.03 30.76
CA VAL A 385 -15.26 -1.96 29.85
C VAL A 385 -15.96 -0.82 30.60
N ALA A 386 -16.89 -1.14 31.48
CA ALA A 386 -17.59 -0.17 32.32
C ALA A 386 -16.63 0.67 33.18
N ARG A 387 -15.60 0.03 33.78
CA ARG A 387 -14.54 0.77 34.53
C ARG A 387 -13.73 1.70 33.65
N TYR A 388 -13.44 1.31 32.38
CA TYR A 388 -12.71 2.16 31.44
C TYR A 388 -13.53 3.38 31.01
N ILE A 389 -14.83 3.19 30.78
CA ILE A 389 -15.79 4.25 30.47
C ILE A 389 -15.89 5.26 31.62
N ASP A 390 -16.08 4.77 32.84
CA ASP A 390 -16.18 5.59 34.07
C ASP A 390 -14.91 6.40 34.32
N LYS A 391 -13.74 5.73 34.29
CA LYS A 391 -12.43 6.37 34.51
C LYS A 391 -12.15 7.54 33.56
N ARG A 392 -12.68 7.49 32.32
CA ARG A 392 -12.41 8.48 31.26
C ARG A 392 -13.58 9.43 31.01
N ASN A 393 -14.60 9.39 31.90
CA ASN A 393 -15.77 10.26 31.82
C ASN A 393 -16.38 10.28 30.41
N ILE A 394 -16.71 9.11 29.86
CA ILE A 394 -17.45 8.97 28.63
C ILE A 394 -18.92 9.33 28.91
N ASP A 395 -19.52 10.22 28.08
CA ASP A 395 -20.87 10.72 28.32
C ASP A 395 -21.94 9.80 27.73
N LYS A 396 -21.61 9.12 26.62
CA LYS A 396 -22.57 8.30 25.87
C LYS A 396 -21.91 7.00 25.37
N LEU A 397 -22.62 5.87 25.55
CA LEU A 397 -22.25 4.58 25.01
C LEU A 397 -23.31 4.10 24.01
N ILE A 398 -22.87 3.73 22.82
CA ILE A 398 -23.66 3.05 21.79
C ILE A 398 -23.08 1.65 21.60
N GLY A 399 -23.76 0.64 22.08
CA GLY A 399 -23.34 -0.76 21.98
C GLY A 399 -24.03 -1.43 20.78
N ILE A 400 -23.26 -2.15 19.95
CA ILE A 400 -23.76 -2.86 18.77
C ILE A 400 -23.35 -4.33 18.84
N GLY A 401 -24.32 -5.21 18.97
CA GLY A 401 -24.12 -6.66 19.06
C GLY A 401 -24.94 -7.32 20.15
N LYS A 402 -24.92 -8.65 20.18
CA LYS A 402 -25.73 -9.45 21.11
C LYS A 402 -25.13 -9.50 22.52
N ASP A 403 -23.80 -9.63 22.60
CA ASP A 403 -23.11 -9.81 23.88
C ASP A 403 -23.15 -8.53 24.70
N ILE A 404 -22.81 -7.37 24.08
CA ILE A 404 -22.86 -6.05 24.74
C ILE A 404 -24.30 -5.69 25.15
N THR A 405 -25.28 -6.04 24.31
CA THR A 405 -26.70 -5.81 24.62
C THR A 405 -27.17 -6.64 25.81
N SER A 406 -26.71 -7.89 25.94
CA SER A 406 -27.04 -8.76 27.09
C SER A 406 -26.54 -8.22 28.44
N GLU A 407 -25.48 -7.39 28.38
CA GLU A 407 -24.86 -6.77 29.56
C GLU A 407 -25.27 -5.29 29.78
N ALA A 408 -26.34 -4.82 29.14
CA ALA A 408 -26.87 -3.46 29.28
C ALA A 408 -27.08 -3.05 30.76
N SER A 409 -27.44 -4.00 31.66
CA SER A 409 -27.58 -3.74 33.09
C SER A 409 -26.26 -3.36 33.81
N THR A 410 -25.11 -3.77 33.27
CA THR A 410 -23.80 -3.41 33.78
C THR A 410 -23.53 -1.93 33.56
N PHE A 411 -23.92 -1.38 32.41
CA PHE A 411 -23.74 0.02 32.05
C PHE A 411 -24.81 0.95 32.63
N SER A 412 -26.01 0.45 32.91
CA SER A 412 -27.06 1.25 33.58
C SER A 412 -26.70 1.72 35.00
N ARG A 413 -25.63 1.17 35.57
CA ARG A 413 -25.08 1.61 36.87
C ARG A 413 -24.18 2.83 36.74
N LEU A 414 -23.74 3.16 35.55
CA LEU A 414 -22.98 4.35 35.21
C LEU A 414 -23.95 5.53 35.00
N GLN A 415 -23.55 6.74 35.34
CA GLN A 415 -24.32 7.96 35.05
C GLN A 415 -24.08 8.42 33.61
N ILE A 416 -24.29 7.54 32.62
CA ILE A 416 -24.08 7.81 31.19
C ILE A 416 -25.33 7.47 30.38
N GLU A 417 -25.50 8.14 29.26
CA GLU A 417 -26.50 7.73 28.28
C GLU A 417 -26.05 6.45 27.59
N SER A 418 -26.84 5.39 27.60
CA SER A 418 -26.50 4.11 26.97
C SER A 418 -27.63 3.64 26.05
N LYS A 419 -27.28 3.29 24.81
CA LYS A 419 -28.20 2.74 23.81
C LYS A 419 -27.59 1.50 23.19
N PHE A 420 -28.42 0.49 22.88
CA PHE A 420 -27.95 -0.80 22.36
C PHE A 420 -28.77 -1.18 21.13
N PHE A 421 -28.06 -1.72 20.11
CA PHE A 421 -28.62 -2.12 18.83
C PHE A 421 -28.09 -3.51 18.46
N ALA A 422 -28.88 -4.27 17.70
CA ALA A 422 -28.46 -5.61 17.27
C ALA A 422 -27.46 -5.54 16.10
N THR A 423 -27.61 -4.56 15.21
CA THR A 423 -26.77 -4.38 14.00
C THR A 423 -26.43 -2.92 13.75
N ALA A 424 -25.39 -2.69 12.93
CA ALA A 424 -25.01 -1.33 12.48
C ALA A 424 -26.14 -0.65 11.67
N GLU A 425 -26.85 -1.41 10.83
CA GLU A 425 -27.96 -0.92 10.02
C GLU A 425 -29.11 -0.39 10.89
N GLU A 426 -29.46 -1.11 11.97
CA GLU A 426 -30.46 -0.68 12.94
C GLU A 426 -30.06 0.64 13.60
N PHE A 427 -28.79 0.78 13.98
CA PHE A 427 -28.25 2.01 14.54
C PHE A 427 -28.30 3.18 13.54
N LEU A 428 -27.82 2.98 12.30
CA LEU A 428 -27.80 4.00 11.25
C LEU A 428 -29.22 4.52 10.90
N SER A 429 -30.24 3.67 11.04
CA SER A 429 -31.65 4.01 10.81
C SER A 429 -32.34 4.63 12.03
N SER A 430 -31.67 4.78 13.16
CA SER A 430 -32.27 5.20 14.44
C SER A 430 -32.25 6.72 14.63
N GLU A 431 -33.15 7.23 15.48
CA GLU A 431 -33.14 8.62 15.96
C GLU A 431 -31.83 8.92 16.71
N THR A 432 -31.22 7.93 17.38
CA THR A 432 -29.96 8.09 18.11
C THR A 432 -28.82 8.50 17.17
N PHE A 433 -28.77 7.97 15.94
CA PHE A 433 -27.79 8.39 14.94
C PHE A 433 -28.06 9.82 14.46
N ALA A 434 -29.32 10.18 14.19
CA ALA A 434 -29.69 11.51 13.73
C ALA A 434 -29.42 12.63 14.77
N GLU A 435 -29.36 12.28 16.06
CA GLU A 435 -29.11 13.21 17.17
C GLU A 435 -27.64 13.50 17.44
N LEU A 436 -26.71 12.77 16.82
CA LEU A 436 -25.28 12.96 17.03
C LEU A 436 -24.83 14.34 16.52
N ARG A 437 -24.39 15.20 17.44
CA ARG A 437 -23.89 16.56 17.14
C ARG A 437 -22.98 17.08 18.24
N ASN A 438 -21.93 17.84 17.87
CA ASN A 438 -20.95 18.44 18.78
C ASN A 438 -20.30 17.42 19.73
N GLU A 439 -20.05 16.20 19.23
CA GLU A 439 -19.51 15.07 20.00
C GLU A 439 -18.17 14.61 19.44
N ALA A 440 -17.26 14.22 20.33
CA ALA A 440 -16.09 13.42 19.97
C ALA A 440 -16.50 11.94 20.00
N ILE A 441 -16.47 11.28 18.87
CA ILE A 441 -17.00 9.91 18.71
C ILE A 441 -15.86 8.96 18.47
N LEU A 442 -15.63 8.02 19.39
CA LEU A 442 -14.72 6.88 19.17
C LEU A 442 -15.53 5.73 18.61
N ILE A 443 -15.14 5.25 17.44
CA ILE A 443 -15.71 4.09 16.77
C ILE A 443 -14.74 2.92 16.95
N LYS A 444 -15.17 1.89 17.70
CA LYS A 444 -14.36 0.72 18.04
C LYS A 444 -15.14 -0.56 17.79
N GLY A 445 -14.79 -1.29 16.72
CA GLY A 445 -15.51 -2.50 16.37
C GLY A 445 -14.74 -3.43 15.43
N SER A 446 -15.18 -4.70 15.32
CA SER A 446 -14.59 -5.62 14.37
C SER A 446 -15.29 -5.52 13.01
N HIS A 447 -14.59 -5.85 11.93
CA HIS A 447 -15.13 -5.93 10.56
C HIS A 447 -16.41 -6.77 10.45
N ALA A 448 -16.59 -7.75 11.34
CA ALA A 448 -17.79 -8.60 11.37
C ALA A 448 -19.10 -7.85 11.71
N PHE A 449 -19.01 -6.59 12.17
CA PHE A 449 -20.16 -5.74 12.55
C PHE A 449 -20.36 -4.56 11.60
N HIS A 450 -19.67 -4.50 10.45
CA HIS A 450 -19.81 -3.44 9.42
C HIS A 450 -19.61 -2.01 9.97
N PHE A 451 -18.62 -1.84 10.86
CA PHE A 451 -18.35 -0.55 11.50
C PHE A 451 -17.76 0.49 10.51
N GLU A 452 -17.29 0.05 9.36
CA GLU A 452 -16.91 0.90 8.22
C GLU A 452 -18.09 1.77 7.77
N GLU A 453 -19.29 1.19 7.66
CA GLU A 453 -20.50 1.91 7.24
C GLU A 453 -20.89 3.03 8.23
N ILE A 454 -20.67 2.78 9.54
CA ILE A 454 -20.90 3.80 10.59
C ILE A 454 -19.89 4.94 10.45
N SER A 455 -18.62 4.61 10.22
CA SER A 455 -17.57 5.60 10.03
C SER A 455 -17.84 6.47 8.81
N GLU A 456 -18.17 5.85 7.67
CA GLU A 456 -18.49 6.56 6.43
C GLU A 456 -19.74 7.46 6.55
N ALA A 457 -20.77 7.00 7.25
CA ALA A 457 -21.99 7.77 7.46
C ALA A 457 -21.78 8.98 8.38
N LEU A 458 -20.85 8.88 9.34
CA LEU A 458 -20.51 9.96 10.28
C LEU A 458 -19.46 10.93 9.73
N GLU A 459 -18.65 10.53 8.76
CA GLU A 459 -17.59 11.38 8.21
C GLU A 459 -18.18 12.61 7.51
N LYS A 460 -17.69 13.78 7.89
CA LYS A 460 -17.95 15.01 7.14
C LYS A 460 -17.16 14.94 5.84
N LYS A 461 -17.84 14.71 4.74
CA LYS A 461 -17.24 14.85 3.41
C LYS A 461 -16.83 16.31 3.22
N VAL A 462 -15.58 16.63 3.54
CA VAL A 462 -15.02 18.01 3.48
C VAL A 462 -14.95 18.49 2.03
N HIS A 463 -14.82 17.53 1.08
CA HIS A 463 -14.90 17.80 -0.35
C HIS A 463 -16.03 16.97 -0.93
N GLN A 464 -16.99 17.68 -1.50
CA GLN A 464 -18.16 17.09 -2.16
C GLN A 464 -17.81 16.48 -3.51
N THR A 465 -16.65 16.86 -4.09
CA THR A 465 -16.08 16.30 -5.32
C THR A 465 -14.81 15.55 -4.97
N ILE A 466 -14.75 14.25 -5.33
CA ILE A 466 -13.66 13.34 -5.02
C ILE A 466 -13.28 12.51 -6.24
N LEU A 467 -12.00 12.14 -6.33
CA LEU A 467 -11.51 11.10 -7.23
C LEU A 467 -11.26 9.83 -6.40
N GLU A 468 -12.11 8.85 -6.56
CA GLU A 468 -11.91 7.52 -5.98
C GLU A 468 -10.86 6.77 -6.80
N VAL A 469 -9.88 6.15 -6.12
CA VAL A 469 -8.80 5.40 -6.75
C VAL A 469 -8.76 3.99 -6.16
N ASN A 470 -9.12 3.00 -6.99
CA ASN A 470 -9.14 1.59 -6.62
C ASN A 470 -7.74 0.97 -6.77
N LEU A 471 -7.03 0.76 -5.66
CA LEU A 471 -5.69 0.16 -5.67
C LEU A 471 -5.72 -1.35 -5.92
N SER A 472 -6.84 -2.04 -5.68
CA SER A 472 -7.00 -3.44 -6.07
C SER A 472 -7.11 -3.58 -7.58
N ALA A 473 -7.91 -2.73 -8.23
CA ALA A 473 -8.01 -2.67 -9.70
C ALA A 473 -6.64 -2.37 -10.34
N LEU A 474 -5.85 -1.47 -9.76
CA LEU A 474 -4.49 -1.19 -10.22
C LEU A 474 -3.60 -2.45 -10.20
N ARG A 475 -3.68 -3.26 -9.13
CA ARG A 475 -2.93 -4.53 -9.03
C ARG A 475 -3.40 -5.56 -10.05
N GLU A 476 -4.71 -5.67 -10.24
CA GLU A 476 -5.30 -6.59 -11.21
C GLU A 476 -4.86 -6.23 -12.62
N ASN A 477 -4.87 -4.95 -13.00
CA ASN A 477 -4.37 -4.47 -14.28
C ASN A 477 -2.88 -4.74 -14.45
N LEU A 478 -2.06 -4.50 -13.42
CA LEU A 478 -0.65 -4.87 -13.44
C LEU A 478 -0.47 -6.36 -13.69
N ASN A 479 -1.24 -7.21 -13.03
CA ASN A 479 -1.19 -8.66 -13.19
C ASN A 479 -1.70 -9.11 -14.57
N HIS A 480 -2.73 -8.44 -15.11
CA HIS A 480 -3.18 -8.66 -16.49
C HIS A 480 -2.02 -8.47 -17.48
N TYR A 481 -1.30 -7.35 -17.39
CA TYR A 481 -0.15 -7.11 -18.28
C TYR A 481 1.03 -8.06 -18.02
N ARG A 482 1.24 -8.49 -16.78
CA ARG A 482 2.24 -9.50 -16.44
C ARG A 482 2.00 -10.84 -17.14
N ASN A 483 0.76 -11.19 -17.41
CA ASN A 483 0.40 -12.45 -18.10
C ASN A 483 0.86 -12.50 -19.56
N PHE A 484 1.15 -11.35 -20.19
CA PHE A 484 1.75 -11.30 -21.53
C PHE A 484 3.27 -11.47 -21.52
N LEU A 485 3.92 -11.35 -20.36
CA LEU A 485 5.37 -11.25 -20.24
C LEU A 485 6.00 -12.60 -19.91
N LYS A 486 7.21 -12.79 -20.43
CA LYS A 486 8.07 -13.87 -19.94
C LYS A 486 8.57 -13.56 -18.53
N PRO A 487 8.90 -14.58 -17.74
CA PRO A 487 9.35 -14.44 -16.37
C PRO A 487 10.54 -13.49 -16.17
N GLU A 488 11.49 -13.53 -17.07
CA GLU A 488 12.70 -12.71 -17.05
C GLU A 488 12.46 -11.25 -17.43
N THR A 489 11.33 -10.95 -18.10
CA THR A 489 11.03 -9.59 -18.58
C THR A 489 10.68 -8.66 -17.43
N LYS A 490 11.43 -7.57 -17.28
CA LYS A 490 11.23 -6.57 -16.23
C LYS A 490 10.12 -5.59 -16.61
N ILE A 491 9.48 -5.01 -15.58
CA ILE A 491 8.45 -4.00 -15.79
C ILE A 491 8.89 -2.66 -15.24
N ILE A 492 8.73 -1.62 -16.05
CA ILE A 492 8.79 -0.22 -15.67
C ILE A 492 7.35 0.29 -15.61
N CYS A 493 6.88 0.75 -14.45
CA CYS A 493 5.56 1.36 -14.31
C CYS A 493 5.66 2.89 -14.37
N MET A 494 4.84 3.50 -15.23
CA MET A 494 4.81 4.95 -15.40
C MET A 494 3.94 5.60 -14.33
N VAL A 495 4.52 6.43 -13.47
CA VAL A 495 3.82 7.17 -12.40
C VAL A 495 3.99 8.69 -12.52
N LYS A 496 4.35 9.17 -13.71
CA LYS A 496 4.48 10.59 -14.05
C LYS A 496 3.14 11.33 -13.98
N ALA A 497 3.20 12.66 -13.91
CA ALA A 497 2.04 13.55 -13.80
C ALA A 497 1.10 13.11 -12.66
N SER A 498 1.68 12.96 -11.44
CA SER A 498 0.98 12.47 -10.25
C SER A 498 0.26 11.14 -10.50
N ALA A 499 0.96 10.15 -11.11
CA ALA A 499 0.40 8.85 -11.51
C ALA A 499 -0.85 9.02 -12.40
N TYR A 500 -0.70 9.80 -13.49
CA TYR A 500 -1.80 10.15 -14.41
C TYR A 500 -3.00 10.79 -13.68
N GLY A 501 -2.74 11.60 -12.67
CA GLY A 501 -3.77 12.25 -11.85
C GLY A 501 -4.32 11.41 -10.71
N ALA A 502 -4.00 10.12 -10.62
CA ALA A 502 -4.48 9.23 -9.54
C ALA A 502 -3.77 9.42 -8.20
N GLY A 503 -2.69 10.21 -8.14
CA GLY A 503 -1.88 10.43 -6.95
C GLY A 503 -0.64 9.53 -6.89
N ALA A 504 0.54 10.13 -7.04
CA ALA A 504 1.80 9.40 -7.24
C ALA A 504 2.19 8.51 -6.07
N LEU A 505 2.01 8.99 -4.84
CA LEU A 505 2.56 8.34 -3.64
C LEU A 505 1.91 6.98 -3.36
N GLU A 506 0.58 6.91 -3.26
CA GLU A 506 -0.13 5.67 -2.92
C GLU A 506 -0.06 4.65 -4.07
N VAL A 507 -0.12 5.13 -5.32
CA VAL A 507 0.08 4.29 -6.50
C VAL A 507 1.50 3.70 -6.50
N ALA A 508 2.53 4.52 -6.28
CA ALA A 508 3.92 4.05 -6.28
C ALA A 508 4.22 3.10 -5.11
N ARG A 509 3.64 3.33 -3.91
CA ARG A 509 3.71 2.38 -2.78
C ARG A 509 3.08 1.02 -3.15
N THR A 510 1.89 1.04 -3.75
CA THR A 510 1.20 -0.17 -4.20
C THR A 510 2.04 -0.93 -5.23
N LEU A 511 2.64 -0.24 -6.18
CA LEU A 511 3.51 -0.85 -7.20
C LEU A 511 4.81 -1.42 -6.61
N GLN A 512 5.42 -0.72 -5.65
CA GLN A 512 6.58 -1.23 -4.92
C GLN A 512 6.22 -2.50 -4.14
N ASP A 513 5.07 -2.54 -3.48
CA ASP A 513 4.58 -3.74 -2.78
C ASP A 513 4.26 -4.89 -3.74
N CYS A 514 3.92 -4.57 -5.00
CA CYS A 514 3.80 -5.53 -6.10
C CYS A 514 5.15 -5.92 -6.74
N HIS A 515 6.29 -5.45 -6.19
CA HIS A 515 7.64 -5.77 -6.67
C HIS A 515 7.90 -5.45 -8.14
N VAL A 516 7.44 -4.29 -8.62
CA VAL A 516 7.84 -3.81 -9.94
C VAL A 516 9.34 -3.48 -9.95
N ASN A 517 9.98 -3.62 -11.11
CA ASN A 517 11.44 -3.45 -11.20
C ASN A 517 11.85 -1.98 -11.18
N TYR A 518 11.07 -1.13 -11.83
CA TYR A 518 11.28 0.32 -11.90
C TYR A 518 9.98 1.09 -11.88
N LEU A 519 10.04 2.30 -11.34
CA LEU A 519 9.06 3.36 -11.57
C LEU A 519 9.67 4.36 -12.55
N ALA A 520 8.85 5.05 -13.33
CA ALA A 520 9.32 6.14 -14.19
C ALA A 520 8.45 7.38 -14.02
N VAL A 521 9.11 8.51 -13.81
CA VAL A 521 8.50 9.83 -13.63
C VAL A 521 9.01 10.81 -14.72
N ALA A 522 8.33 11.94 -14.88
CA ALA A 522 8.73 12.90 -15.91
C ALA A 522 9.93 13.74 -15.48
N VAL A 523 9.93 14.29 -14.28
CA VAL A 523 10.91 15.27 -13.79
C VAL A 523 11.53 14.82 -12.46
N VAL A 524 12.67 15.43 -12.11
CA VAL A 524 13.44 15.06 -10.90
C VAL A 524 12.62 15.30 -9.62
N ASP A 525 11.81 16.35 -9.57
CA ASP A 525 11.03 16.68 -8.37
C ASP A 525 10.02 15.59 -8.02
N GLU A 526 9.32 15.00 -9.00
CA GLU A 526 8.45 13.84 -8.78
C GLU A 526 9.23 12.66 -8.17
N GLY A 527 10.43 12.37 -8.69
CA GLY A 527 11.29 11.32 -8.15
C GLY A 527 11.77 11.59 -6.72
N VAL A 528 12.10 12.86 -6.40
CA VAL A 528 12.51 13.30 -5.06
C VAL A 528 11.37 13.13 -4.06
N GLU A 529 10.14 13.48 -4.43
CA GLU A 529 8.96 13.28 -3.58
C GLU A 529 8.76 11.80 -3.23
N LEU A 530 8.87 10.92 -4.21
CA LEU A 530 8.77 9.48 -3.99
C LEU A 530 9.89 8.96 -3.08
N ARG A 531 11.14 9.46 -3.24
CA ARG A 531 12.25 9.10 -2.34
C ARG A 531 12.06 9.61 -0.91
N LYS A 532 11.61 10.86 -0.74
CA LYS A 532 11.29 11.41 0.58
C LYS A 532 10.20 10.60 1.29
N ALA A 533 9.26 10.06 0.55
CA ALA A 533 8.22 9.16 1.06
C ALA A 533 8.71 7.73 1.35
N GLY A 534 10.01 7.45 1.21
CA GLY A 534 10.63 6.18 1.58
C GLY A 534 10.60 5.09 0.50
N LEU A 535 10.24 5.40 -0.75
CA LEU A 535 10.28 4.41 -1.81
C LEU A 535 11.73 4.06 -2.20
N THR A 536 12.01 2.76 -2.34
CA THR A 536 13.35 2.22 -2.62
C THR A 536 13.48 1.61 -4.02
N THR A 537 12.37 1.36 -4.71
CA THR A 537 12.33 0.88 -6.11
C THR A 537 13.16 1.80 -7.01
N GLY A 538 13.84 1.27 -8.04
CA GLY A 538 14.55 2.07 -9.05
C GLY A 538 13.61 3.11 -9.66
N ILE A 539 14.05 4.36 -9.81
CA ILE A 539 13.24 5.44 -10.39
C ILE A 539 13.98 6.04 -11.58
N ILE A 540 13.35 5.97 -12.75
CA ILE A 540 13.87 6.54 -14.00
C ILE A 540 13.26 7.93 -14.20
N ILE A 541 14.10 8.92 -14.51
CA ILE A 541 13.69 10.28 -14.83
C ILE A 541 13.72 10.47 -16.34
N MET A 542 12.54 10.74 -16.93
CA MET A 542 12.38 10.82 -18.39
C MET A 542 12.81 12.16 -18.98
N ASN A 543 12.78 13.25 -18.24
CA ASN A 543 13.21 14.59 -18.67
C ASN A 543 14.06 15.24 -17.58
N PRO A 544 15.28 14.75 -17.32
CA PRO A 544 16.17 15.37 -16.34
C PRO A 544 16.70 16.71 -16.84
N GLU A 545 16.79 17.70 -15.94
CA GLU A 545 17.30 19.03 -16.24
C GLU A 545 18.68 19.24 -15.60
N PRO A 546 19.62 19.97 -16.25
CA PRO A 546 20.96 20.20 -15.70
C PRO A 546 21.00 20.87 -14.32
N CYS A 547 20.04 21.72 -14.00
CA CYS A 547 19.91 22.38 -12.69
C CYS A 547 19.57 21.40 -11.56
N SER A 548 18.98 20.24 -11.87
CA SER A 548 18.52 19.25 -10.90
C SER A 548 19.51 18.09 -10.66
N PHE A 549 20.68 18.04 -11.35
CA PHE A 549 21.58 16.88 -11.27
C PHE A 549 22.09 16.57 -9.86
N ARG A 550 22.36 17.60 -9.05
CA ARG A 550 22.78 17.38 -7.66
C ARG A 550 21.69 16.66 -6.85
N SER A 551 20.46 17.08 -7.01
CA SER A 551 19.29 16.44 -6.36
C SER A 551 19.07 15.02 -6.90
N LEU A 552 19.24 14.82 -8.21
CA LEU A 552 19.16 13.52 -8.87
C LEU A 552 20.17 12.53 -8.27
N PHE A 553 21.44 12.92 -8.12
CA PHE A 553 22.47 12.05 -7.53
C PHE A 553 22.21 11.77 -6.05
N ALA A 554 21.89 12.81 -5.26
CA ALA A 554 21.61 12.68 -3.83
C ALA A 554 20.45 11.72 -3.53
N ASN A 555 19.48 11.63 -4.44
CA ASN A 555 18.30 10.77 -4.29
C ASN A 555 18.40 9.47 -5.10
N LYS A 556 19.56 9.14 -5.68
CA LYS A 556 19.79 7.91 -6.47
C LYS A 556 18.71 7.70 -7.54
N LEU A 557 18.43 8.76 -8.33
CA LEU A 557 17.48 8.74 -9.44
C LEU A 557 18.25 8.46 -10.74
N GLU A 558 17.73 7.61 -11.62
CA GLU A 558 18.40 7.16 -12.81
C GLU A 558 17.94 7.98 -14.04
N PRO A 559 18.77 8.85 -14.64
CA PRO A 559 18.35 9.74 -15.71
C PRO A 559 18.32 9.09 -17.09
N GLU A 560 17.33 9.49 -17.89
CA GLU A 560 17.34 9.35 -19.35
C GLU A 560 18.42 10.28 -19.96
N VAL A 561 19.16 9.78 -20.94
CA VAL A 561 20.14 10.56 -21.72
C VAL A 561 19.79 10.43 -23.21
N TYR A 562 19.54 11.56 -23.86
CA TYR A 562 18.97 11.61 -25.21
C TYR A 562 19.76 12.45 -26.22
N ASN A 563 20.82 13.13 -25.81
CA ASN A 563 21.72 13.86 -26.71
C ASN A 563 23.11 14.10 -26.07
N PHE A 564 24.09 14.50 -26.89
CA PHE A 564 25.46 14.73 -26.45
C PHE A 564 25.61 15.90 -25.47
N SER A 565 24.80 16.95 -25.58
CA SER A 565 24.85 18.09 -24.67
C SER A 565 24.50 17.67 -23.25
N MET A 566 23.42 16.88 -23.11
CA MET A 566 22.96 16.30 -21.86
C MET A 566 23.99 15.34 -21.28
N LEU A 567 24.52 14.44 -22.11
CA LEU A 567 25.56 13.49 -21.72
C LEU A 567 26.77 14.19 -21.11
N ARG A 568 27.30 15.17 -21.82
CA ARG A 568 28.50 15.92 -21.35
C ARG A 568 28.25 16.73 -20.09
N ALA A 569 27.05 17.35 -19.98
CA ALA A 569 26.66 18.07 -18.77
C ALA A 569 26.56 17.13 -17.57
N LEU A 570 25.98 15.93 -17.74
CA LEU A 570 25.84 14.92 -16.71
C LEU A 570 27.21 14.34 -16.30
N ILE A 571 28.09 14.02 -17.27
CA ILE A 571 29.48 13.59 -17.01
C ILE A 571 30.22 14.65 -16.15
N LYS A 572 30.15 15.91 -16.55
CA LYS A 572 30.80 17.00 -15.83
C LYS A 572 30.26 17.13 -14.40
N ALA A 573 28.96 17.02 -14.22
CA ALA A 573 28.33 17.09 -12.91
C ALA A 573 28.72 15.90 -12.02
N ALA A 574 28.64 14.67 -12.52
CA ALA A 574 29.00 13.45 -11.79
C ALA A 574 30.49 13.44 -11.41
N THR A 575 31.37 13.83 -12.33
CA THR A 575 32.82 13.94 -12.06
C THR A 575 33.12 14.97 -10.96
N ARG A 576 32.43 16.11 -10.96
CA ARG A 576 32.58 17.13 -9.91
C ARG A 576 32.16 16.62 -8.52
N GLU A 577 31.16 15.78 -8.43
CA GLU A 577 30.69 15.18 -7.18
C GLU A 577 31.49 13.89 -6.81
N GLY A 578 32.50 13.50 -7.61
CA GLY A 578 33.32 12.30 -7.38
C GLY A 578 32.59 10.99 -7.61
N ILE A 579 31.53 11.00 -8.40
CA ILE A 579 30.67 9.83 -8.67
C ILE A 579 31.30 8.99 -9.79
N THR A 580 31.28 7.67 -9.62
CA THR A 580 31.69 6.67 -10.61
C THR A 580 30.57 5.65 -10.84
N ASP A 581 30.51 5.10 -12.05
CA ASP A 581 29.59 4.02 -12.44
C ASP A 581 28.10 4.35 -12.22
N TYR A 582 27.72 5.64 -12.34
CA TYR A 582 26.34 6.04 -12.15
C TYR A 582 25.45 5.53 -13.29
N PRO A 583 24.33 4.83 -13.00
CA PRO A 583 23.48 4.24 -14.02
C PRO A 583 22.72 5.30 -14.81
N ILE A 584 22.73 5.16 -16.14
CA ILE A 584 21.98 6.00 -17.07
C ILE A 584 21.19 5.14 -18.07
N HIS A 585 20.11 5.73 -18.62
CA HIS A 585 19.25 5.10 -19.61
C HIS A 585 19.38 5.83 -20.96
N ILE A 586 19.96 5.18 -21.95
CA ILE A 586 20.21 5.77 -23.27
C ILE A 586 18.95 5.70 -24.11
N LYS A 587 18.48 6.84 -24.60
CA LYS A 587 17.35 6.91 -25.49
C LYS A 587 17.75 7.03 -26.95
N ILE A 588 17.14 6.20 -27.81
CA ILE A 588 17.32 6.19 -29.26
C ILE A 588 16.04 6.67 -29.94
N ASP A 589 16.19 7.55 -30.92
CA ASP A 589 15.11 7.96 -31.83
C ASP A 589 15.09 7.03 -33.05
N THR A 590 14.11 6.15 -33.07
CA THR A 590 13.91 5.19 -34.19
C THR A 590 12.84 5.65 -35.18
N GLY A 591 12.28 6.87 -35.00
CA GLY A 591 11.31 7.43 -35.95
C GLY A 591 10.15 8.20 -35.27
N MET A 592 10.14 8.35 -33.94
CA MET A 592 9.15 9.19 -33.25
C MET A 592 9.51 10.69 -33.29
N HIS A 593 10.78 11.04 -33.51
CA HIS A 593 11.32 12.39 -33.67
C HIS A 593 10.97 13.34 -32.49
N ARG A 594 11.02 12.80 -31.26
CA ARG A 594 10.77 13.57 -30.03
C ARG A 594 12.06 13.83 -29.25
N LEU A 595 12.73 12.80 -28.79
CA LEU A 595 14.00 12.81 -28.09
C LEU A 595 14.76 11.50 -28.40
N GLY A 596 16.08 11.52 -28.40
CA GLY A 596 16.93 10.33 -28.55
C GLY A 596 18.08 10.59 -29.51
N PHE A 597 19.17 9.83 -29.35
CA PHE A 597 20.24 9.75 -30.32
C PHE A 597 19.72 9.02 -31.57
N LEU A 598 20.14 9.46 -32.73
CA LEU A 598 19.90 8.70 -33.96
C LEU A 598 20.73 7.40 -33.94
N PRO A 599 20.28 6.30 -34.58
CA PRO A 599 21.05 5.06 -34.64
C PRO A 599 22.47 5.27 -35.16
N GLU A 600 22.66 6.19 -36.12
CA GLU A 600 23.93 6.55 -36.76
C GLU A 600 24.88 7.28 -35.78
N GLU A 601 24.36 7.86 -34.70
CA GLU A 601 25.15 8.57 -33.67
C GLU A 601 25.70 7.63 -32.58
N VAL A 602 25.21 6.37 -32.51
CA VAL A 602 25.61 5.41 -31.46
C VAL A 602 27.12 5.12 -31.43
N PRO A 603 27.82 4.98 -32.57
CA PRO A 603 29.26 4.80 -32.51
C PRO A 603 29.99 5.99 -31.86
N ALA A 604 29.56 7.23 -32.12
CA ALA A 604 30.14 8.41 -31.48
C ALA A 604 29.77 8.49 -29.97
N LEU A 605 28.56 8.07 -29.62
CA LEU A 605 28.13 7.93 -28.22
C LEU A 605 28.99 6.93 -27.46
N VAL A 606 29.31 5.78 -28.05
CA VAL A 606 30.20 4.76 -27.47
C VAL A 606 31.59 5.36 -27.18
N GLU A 607 32.15 6.12 -28.11
CA GLU A 607 33.44 6.79 -27.92
C GLU A 607 33.43 7.78 -26.77
N GLU A 608 32.34 8.56 -26.62
CA GLU A 608 32.23 9.50 -25.48
C GLU A 608 32.08 8.73 -24.14
N LEU A 609 31.29 7.66 -24.11
CA LEU A 609 31.08 6.85 -22.89
C LEU A 609 32.35 6.12 -22.45
N LYS A 610 33.18 5.63 -23.37
CA LYS A 610 34.44 4.95 -23.05
C LYS A 610 35.54 5.88 -22.53
N LYS A 611 35.46 7.19 -22.74
CA LYS A 611 36.44 8.18 -22.27
C LYS A 611 36.28 8.58 -20.80
N GLN A 612 35.27 8.08 -20.13
CA GLN A 612 34.95 8.48 -18.76
C GLN A 612 34.49 7.26 -17.91
N CYS A 613 34.55 7.42 -16.58
CA CYS A 613 34.15 6.41 -15.61
C CYS A 613 32.98 6.87 -14.69
N ALA A 614 32.45 8.07 -14.91
CA ALA A 614 31.40 8.62 -14.06
C ALA A 614 30.03 7.99 -14.32
N LEU A 615 29.73 7.64 -15.58
CA LEU A 615 28.43 7.12 -16.01
C LEU A 615 28.56 5.76 -16.66
N THR A 616 27.57 4.87 -16.39
CA THR A 616 27.50 3.54 -16.98
C THR A 616 26.13 3.30 -17.60
N PRO A 617 26.02 2.90 -18.89
CA PRO A 617 24.74 2.61 -19.54
C PRO A 617 24.09 1.39 -18.88
N ARG A 618 22.98 1.61 -18.17
CA ARG A 618 22.15 0.56 -17.54
C ARG A 618 21.19 -0.03 -18.55
N SER A 619 20.58 0.81 -19.36
CA SER A 619 19.67 0.39 -20.41
C SER A 619 19.78 1.26 -21.66
N ILE A 620 19.28 0.71 -22.77
CA ILE A 620 19.03 1.41 -24.01
C ILE A 620 17.57 1.20 -24.40
N PHE A 621 16.90 2.26 -24.86
CA PHE A 621 15.49 2.20 -25.18
C PHE A 621 15.05 3.14 -26.29
N SER A 622 13.91 2.80 -26.89
CA SER A 622 13.17 3.66 -27.83
C SER A 622 11.68 3.70 -27.48
N HIS A 623 10.84 4.22 -28.37
CA HIS A 623 9.39 4.29 -28.16
C HIS A 623 8.66 4.08 -29.47
N PHE A 624 7.76 3.12 -29.52
CA PHE A 624 6.89 2.91 -30.65
C PHE A 624 5.90 4.08 -30.83
N ALA A 625 5.78 4.57 -32.05
CA ALA A 625 4.90 5.68 -32.39
C ALA A 625 3.51 5.25 -32.90
N GLY A 626 3.35 3.99 -33.31
CA GLY A 626 2.14 3.48 -33.93
C GLY A 626 1.72 2.10 -33.48
N SER A 627 2.20 1.62 -32.31
CA SER A 627 1.90 0.27 -31.83
C SER A 627 0.44 0.04 -31.42
N ASP A 628 -0.38 1.07 -31.38
CA ASP A 628 -1.82 1.06 -31.08
C ASP A 628 -2.70 0.85 -32.30
N SER A 629 -2.12 0.85 -33.55
CA SER A 629 -2.87 0.74 -34.77
C SER A 629 -2.26 -0.31 -35.72
N GLU A 630 -3.07 -1.27 -36.17
CA GLU A 630 -2.67 -2.30 -37.13
C GLU A 630 -2.19 -1.72 -38.46
N GLN A 631 -2.72 -0.56 -38.87
CA GLN A 631 -2.30 0.12 -40.10
C GLN A 631 -0.85 0.60 -40.07
N LEU A 632 -0.26 0.71 -38.89
CA LEU A 632 1.10 1.20 -38.63
C LEU A 632 2.09 0.08 -38.27
N ASP A 633 1.70 -1.19 -38.37
CA ASP A 633 2.55 -2.33 -37.96
C ASP A 633 3.86 -2.34 -38.76
N TYR A 634 3.81 -2.09 -40.08
CA TYR A 634 5.02 -1.94 -40.90
C TYR A 634 5.99 -0.87 -40.37
N PHE A 635 5.46 0.23 -39.85
CA PHE A 635 6.30 1.28 -39.27
C PHE A 635 6.86 0.86 -37.92
N THR A 636 6.08 0.12 -37.12
CA THR A 636 6.50 -0.46 -35.84
C THR A 636 7.66 -1.44 -36.04
N ASP A 637 7.57 -2.35 -37.00
CA ASP A 637 8.67 -3.26 -37.39
C ASP A 637 9.93 -2.50 -37.78
N LYS A 638 9.81 -1.47 -38.60
CA LYS A 638 10.94 -0.63 -39.00
C LYS A 638 11.58 0.12 -37.84
N GLN A 639 10.78 0.52 -36.82
CA GLN A 639 11.33 1.09 -35.58
C GLN A 639 12.10 0.04 -34.78
N SER A 640 11.61 -1.20 -34.73
CA SER A 640 12.26 -2.34 -34.05
C SER A 640 13.61 -2.66 -34.70
N GLU A 641 13.66 -2.81 -36.02
CA GLU A 641 14.91 -3.03 -36.79
C GLU A 641 15.98 -1.96 -36.49
N ARG A 642 15.58 -0.68 -36.51
CA ARG A 642 16.48 0.44 -36.20
C ARG A 642 16.97 0.39 -34.75
N PHE A 643 16.10 0.00 -33.84
CA PHE A 643 16.45 -0.14 -32.43
C PHE A 643 17.46 -1.28 -32.21
N ASP A 644 17.29 -2.42 -32.90
CA ASP A 644 18.19 -3.56 -32.78
C ASP A 644 19.61 -3.18 -33.25
N ILE A 645 19.75 -2.51 -34.40
CA ILE A 645 21.03 -2.02 -34.91
C ILE A 645 21.74 -1.12 -33.86
N ALA A 646 21.00 -0.17 -33.29
CA ALA A 646 21.53 0.75 -32.28
C ALA A 646 21.93 0.03 -30.98
N SER A 647 21.07 -0.86 -30.52
CA SER A 647 21.26 -1.59 -29.25
C SER A 647 22.39 -2.63 -29.34
N ASP A 648 22.52 -3.33 -30.49
CA ASP A 648 23.62 -4.26 -30.74
C ASP A 648 24.97 -3.52 -30.81
N THR A 649 25.00 -2.37 -31.45
CA THR A 649 26.20 -1.51 -31.52
C THR A 649 26.65 -1.07 -30.13
N LEU A 650 25.72 -0.62 -29.28
CA LEU A 650 26.03 -0.23 -27.90
C LEU A 650 26.47 -1.44 -27.07
N GLN A 651 25.73 -2.55 -27.11
CA GLN A 651 26.04 -3.75 -26.32
C GLN A 651 27.42 -4.33 -26.67
N ALA A 652 27.81 -4.36 -27.95
CA ALA A 652 29.12 -4.85 -28.39
C ALA A 652 30.30 -4.04 -27.82
N ALA A 653 30.04 -2.82 -27.38
CA ALA A 653 31.07 -1.92 -26.85
C ALA A 653 31.35 -2.09 -25.34
N PHE A 654 30.44 -2.76 -24.58
CA PHE A 654 30.49 -2.91 -23.15
C PHE A 654 30.40 -4.37 -22.71
N PRO A 655 31.15 -4.81 -21.67
CA PRO A 655 31.17 -6.19 -21.22
C PRO A 655 29.96 -6.58 -20.36
N HIS A 656 29.27 -5.63 -19.75
CA HIS A 656 28.08 -5.89 -18.95
C HIS A 656 26.83 -5.88 -19.85
N HIS A 657 25.77 -6.57 -19.40
CA HIS A 657 24.50 -6.60 -20.10
C HIS A 657 23.79 -5.26 -19.97
N ILE A 658 23.43 -4.63 -21.10
CA ILE A 658 22.68 -3.40 -21.19
C ILE A 658 21.23 -3.78 -21.49
N LEU A 659 20.32 -3.48 -20.57
CA LEU A 659 18.90 -3.83 -20.67
C LEU A 659 18.25 -3.10 -21.85
N ARG A 660 17.49 -3.82 -22.69
CA ARG A 660 16.83 -3.28 -23.87
C ARG A 660 15.33 -3.15 -23.63
N HIS A 661 14.72 -2.05 -24.03
CA HIS A 661 13.26 -1.90 -23.95
C HIS A 661 12.70 -0.91 -24.96
N ILE A 662 11.58 -1.28 -25.61
CA ILE A 662 10.91 -0.45 -26.60
C ILE A 662 9.40 -0.40 -26.41
N CYS A 663 8.76 -1.49 -25.92
CA CYS A 663 7.32 -1.63 -25.76
C CYS A 663 6.71 -0.60 -24.80
N ASN A 664 5.60 0.00 -25.20
CA ASN A 664 4.63 0.72 -24.40
C ASN A 664 3.43 -0.21 -24.06
N SER A 665 2.37 0.28 -23.41
CA SER A 665 1.20 -0.53 -23.04
C SER A 665 0.57 -1.27 -24.23
N ALA A 666 0.41 -0.62 -25.39
CA ALA A 666 -0.13 -1.25 -26.61
C ALA A 666 0.78 -2.36 -27.15
N ALA A 667 2.08 -2.09 -27.19
CA ALA A 667 3.03 -3.07 -27.71
C ALA A 667 3.21 -4.28 -26.80
N ILE A 668 2.95 -4.16 -25.50
CA ILE A 668 2.97 -5.31 -24.58
C ILE A 668 1.96 -6.38 -25.02
N GLU A 669 0.78 -5.96 -25.44
CA GLU A 669 -0.29 -6.86 -25.88
C GLU A 669 -0.08 -7.33 -27.35
N ARG A 670 0.31 -6.40 -28.25
CA ARG A 670 0.30 -6.67 -29.68
C ARG A 670 1.59 -7.27 -30.24
N PHE A 671 2.74 -7.03 -29.57
CA PHE A 671 4.06 -7.44 -30.07
C PHE A 671 4.85 -8.19 -28.99
N PRO A 672 4.46 -9.42 -28.62
CA PRO A 672 5.12 -10.19 -27.56
C PRO A 672 6.62 -10.46 -27.85
N GLU A 673 6.99 -10.56 -29.13
CA GLU A 673 8.38 -10.73 -29.59
C GLU A 673 9.27 -9.53 -29.31
N GLU A 674 8.68 -8.35 -29.12
CA GLU A 674 9.36 -7.08 -28.91
C GLU A 674 9.58 -6.73 -27.43
N HIS A 675 9.20 -7.57 -26.48
CA HIS A 675 9.31 -7.29 -25.04
C HIS A 675 10.75 -7.05 -24.59
N ARG A 676 11.72 -7.67 -25.25
CA ARG A 676 13.16 -7.61 -24.92
C ARG A 676 13.41 -7.92 -23.41
N ASP A 677 14.29 -7.15 -22.75
CA ASP A 677 14.59 -7.32 -21.33
C ASP A 677 13.56 -6.63 -20.41
N MET A 678 12.90 -5.56 -20.90
CA MET A 678 11.96 -4.77 -20.11
C MET A 678 10.82 -4.21 -20.98
N VAL A 679 9.69 -3.91 -20.31
CA VAL A 679 8.56 -3.21 -20.92
C VAL A 679 8.16 -1.99 -20.07
N ARG A 680 7.50 -1.00 -20.70
CA ARG A 680 6.99 0.21 -20.02
C ARG A 680 5.48 0.21 -20.01
N LEU A 681 4.91 -0.13 -18.86
CA LEU A 681 3.49 -0.12 -18.61
C LEU A 681 3.05 1.30 -18.18
N GLY A 682 2.23 1.92 -19.00
CA GLY A 682 1.68 3.27 -18.76
C GLY A 682 0.19 3.21 -18.48
N ILE A 683 -0.60 3.68 -19.44
CA ILE A 683 -2.05 3.90 -19.28
C ILE A 683 -2.84 2.62 -19.00
N GLY A 684 -2.38 1.47 -19.50
CA GLY A 684 -3.02 0.18 -19.23
C GLY A 684 -3.08 -0.14 -17.73
N LEU A 685 -2.09 0.34 -16.97
CA LEU A 685 -2.10 0.20 -15.50
C LEU A 685 -3.31 0.88 -14.85
N TYR A 686 -3.80 1.97 -15.45
CA TYR A 686 -4.92 2.77 -14.96
C TYR A 686 -6.28 2.32 -15.53
N GLY A 687 -6.33 1.13 -16.12
CA GLY A 687 -7.58 0.54 -16.62
C GLY A 687 -8.01 1.03 -18.00
N ILE A 688 -7.09 1.60 -18.77
CA ILE A 688 -7.37 2.12 -20.09
C ILE A 688 -6.49 1.40 -21.12
N SER A 689 -7.08 0.54 -21.96
CA SER A 689 -6.35 -0.05 -23.09
C SER A 689 -6.12 0.99 -24.19
N PRO A 690 -4.90 1.12 -24.71
CA PRO A 690 -4.62 2.05 -25.79
C PRO A 690 -5.07 1.53 -27.16
N ILE A 691 -5.48 0.28 -27.29
CA ILE A 691 -5.87 -0.37 -28.54
C ILE A 691 -7.38 -0.23 -28.77
N LYS A 692 -8.16 -0.66 -27.81
CA LYS A 692 -9.63 -0.59 -27.80
C LYS A 692 -10.13 -0.68 -26.37
N GLU A 693 -11.37 -0.29 -26.14
CA GLU A 693 -12.00 -0.52 -24.84
C GLU A 693 -12.00 -2.01 -24.52
N ASP A 694 -11.37 -2.38 -23.42
CA ASP A 694 -11.18 -3.77 -22.99
C ASP A 694 -11.87 -3.99 -21.65
N ALA A 695 -12.90 -4.82 -21.65
CA ALA A 695 -13.65 -5.16 -20.43
C ALA A 695 -12.84 -6.00 -19.42
N THR A 696 -11.67 -6.49 -19.77
CA THR A 696 -10.79 -7.23 -18.82
C THR A 696 -10.00 -6.31 -17.91
N LEU A 697 -9.77 -5.06 -18.33
CA LEU A 697 -9.12 -4.06 -17.48
C LEU A 697 -10.13 -3.46 -16.50
N GLN A 698 -9.71 -3.35 -15.27
CA GLN A 698 -10.53 -2.81 -14.19
C GLN A 698 -10.41 -1.27 -14.13
N THR A 699 -11.53 -0.59 -13.90
CA THR A 699 -11.55 0.87 -13.70
C THR A 699 -10.82 1.25 -12.43
N VAL A 700 -9.75 2.05 -12.54
CA VAL A 700 -8.94 2.49 -11.41
C VAL A 700 -9.45 3.80 -10.82
N ALA A 701 -9.91 4.72 -11.66
CA ALA A 701 -10.27 6.07 -11.23
C ALA A 701 -11.74 6.39 -11.54
N THR A 702 -12.50 6.86 -10.54
CA THR A 702 -13.89 7.31 -10.66
C THR A 702 -14.03 8.70 -10.08
N LEU A 703 -14.42 9.69 -10.89
CA LEU A 703 -14.66 11.04 -10.48
C LEU A 703 -16.13 11.23 -10.10
N LYS A 704 -16.37 11.53 -8.82
CA LYS A 704 -17.70 11.70 -8.26
C LYS A 704 -17.89 13.10 -7.66
N THR A 705 -19.13 13.57 -7.72
CA THR A 705 -19.59 14.78 -7.03
C THR A 705 -21.00 14.56 -6.48
N ILE A 706 -21.64 15.61 -5.96
CA ILE A 706 -23.01 15.53 -5.43
C ILE A 706 -23.88 16.62 -6.02
N ILE A 707 -25.20 16.49 -5.85
CA ILE A 707 -26.15 17.57 -6.13
C ILE A 707 -26.11 18.57 -4.97
N LEU A 708 -25.71 19.83 -5.25
CA LEU A 708 -25.73 20.91 -4.28
C LEU A 708 -27.13 21.48 -4.06
N HIS A 709 -27.84 21.71 -5.16
CA HIS A 709 -29.13 22.39 -5.17
C HIS A 709 -29.94 22.00 -6.39
N LEU A 710 -31.28 22.04 -6.22
CA LEU A 710 -32.26 21.75 -7.25
C LEU A 710 -33.15 22.95 -7.50
N HIS A 711 -33.30 23.37 -8.77
CA HIS A 711 -34.17 24.45 -9.22
C HIS A 711 -35.19 23.92 -10.22
N ASP A 712 -36.44 24.26 -10.01
CA ASP A 712 -37.48 24.16 -11.05
C ASP A 712 -37.49 25.44 -11.88
N VAL A 713 -37.09 25.34 -13.16
CA VAL A 713 -36.93 26.48 -14.06
C VAL A 713 -38.04 26.45 -15.11
N PRO A 714 -38.80 27.54 -15.29
CA PRO A 714 -39.86 27.61 -16.29
C PRO A 714 -39.35 27.45 -17.72
N ALA A 715 -40.25 27.02 -18.61
CA ALA A 715 -40.00 27.09 -20.06
C ALA A 715 -39.65 28.53 -20.47
N ASP A 716 -38.84 28.68 -21.49
CA ASP A 716 -38.36 29.99 -22.03
C ASP A 716 -37.34 30.71 -21.15
N GLU A 717 -37.05 30.24 -19.94
CA GLU A 717 -35.91 30.71 -19.16
C GLU A 717 -34.58 30.11 -19.63
N THR A 718 -33.47 30.66 -19.18
CA THR A 718 -32.12 30.22 -19.59
C THR A 718 -31.24 29.99 -18.38
N VAL A 719 -30.32 29.00 -18.52
CA VAL A 719 -29.40 28.58 -17.46
C VAL A 719 -27.96 28.99 -17.79
N GLY A 720 -27.26 29.54 -16.80
CA GLY A 720 -25.83 29.80 -16.85
C GLY A 720 -25.39 31.05 -17.61
N TYR A 721 -24.07 31.23 -17.70
CA TYR A 721 -23.45 32.41 -18.30
C TYR A 721 -23.82 32.58 -19.79
N SER A 722 -23.97 33.83 -20.20
CA SER A 722 -24.34 34.22 -21.56
C SER A 722 -25.67 33.65 -22.02
N ARG A 723 -26.51 33.22 -21.07
CA ARG A 723 -27.83 32.64 -21.29
C ARG A 723 -27.83 31.51 -22.36
N ARG A 724 -26.77 30.67 -22.36
CA ARG A 724 -26.57 29.61 -23.35
C ARG A 724 -27.43 28.37 -23.14
N GLY A 725 -27.84 28.11 -21.91
CA GLY A 725 -28.67 26.95 -21.57
C GLY A 725 -30.15 27.28 -21.83
N THR A 726 -30.64 27.09 -23.05
CA THR A 726 -32.05 27.32 -23.41
C THR A 726 -32.89 26.10 -22.99
N LEU A 727 -34.09 26.41 -22.44
CA LEU A 727 -35.07 25.40 -22.02
C LEU A 727 -36.30 25.50 -22.90
N THR A 728 -36.81 24.38 -23.40
CA THR A 728 -38.00 24.30 -24.25
C THR A 728 -39.24 23.82 -23.48
N LYS A 729 -39.05 23.31 -22.27
CA LYS A 729 -40.10 22.86 -21.33
C LYS A 729 -39.71 23.27 -19.91
N GLN A 730 -40.68 23.29 -19.00
CA GLN A 730 -40.35 23.37 -17.57
C GLN A 730 -39.35 22.25 -17.22
N SER A 731 -38.25 22.63 -16.62
CA SER A 731 -37.10 21.70 -16.37
C SER A 731 -36.64 21.81 -14.94
N ARG A 732 -36.24 20.69 -14.37
CA ARG A 732 -35.56 20.62 -13.09
C ARG A 732 -34.05 20.59 -13.30
N ILE A 733 -33.36 21.58 -12.80
CA ILE A 733 -31.92 21.77 -12.99
C ILE A 733 -31.18 21.54 -11.68
N ALA A 734 -30.18 20.68 -11.70
CA ALA A 734 -29.29 20.44 -10.57
C ALA A 734 -27.98 21.23 -10.73
N ALA A 735 -27.55 21.90 -9.65
CA ALA A 735 -26.21 22.49 -9.55
C ALA A 735 -25.24 21.52 -8.89
N LEU A 736 -24.07 21.31 -9.50
CA LEU A 736 -23.02 20.40 -9.03
C LEU A 736 -21.76 21.19 -8.68
N PRO A 737 -21.06 20.91 -7.55
CA PRO A 737 -19.84 21.61 -7.12
C PRO A 737 -18.60 21.11 -7.86
N ILE A 738 -18.61 21.16 -9.17
CA ILE A 738 -17.50 20.84 -10.05
C ILE A 738 -17.53 21.75 -11.27
N GLY A 739 -16.37 22.30 -11.61
CA GLY A 739 -16.22 23.19 -12.75
C GLY A 739 -14.90 22.99 -13.50
N TYR A 740 -14.56 23.93 -14.40
CA TYR A 740 -13.36 23.79 -15.21
C TYR A 740 -12.05 23.95 -14.40
N ALA A 741 -12.10 24.58 -13.21
CA ALA A 741 -10.94 24.63 -12.32
C ALA A 741 -10.67 23.28 -11.62
N ASP A 742 -11.64 22.37 -11.63
CA ASP A 742 -11.52 21.00 -11.14
C ASP A 742 -11.07 20.03 -12.23
N GLY A 743 -11.04 20.48 -13.49
CA GLY A 743 -10.72 19.67 -14.64
C GLY A 743 -11.93 19.29 -15.51
N LEU A 744 -13.17 19.70 -15.16
CA LEU A 744 -14.34 19.46 -15.99
C LEU A 744 -14.31 20.38 -17.23
N ASN A 745 -14.04 19.80 -18.39
CA ASN A 745 -13.82 20.57 -19.62
C ASN A 745 -15.08 21.31 -20.06
N ARG A 746 -14.95 22.64 -20.34
CA ARG A 746 -16.06 23.49 -20.76
C ARG A 746 -16.77 23.03 -22.04
N LYS A 747 -16.12 22.28 -22.93
CA LYS A 747 -16.73 21.71 -24.13
C LYS A 747 -17.90 20.77 -23.83
N LEU A 748 -17.94 20.15 -22.65
CA LEU A 748 -19.03 19.27 -22.25
C LEU A 748 -20.35 20.01 -22.02
N GLY A 749 -20.32 21.35 -21.82
CA GLY A 749 -21.49 22.17 -21.62
C GLY A 749 -22.43 22.22 -22.84
N ASN A 750 -23.59 22.87 -22.69
CA ASN A 750 -24.60 23.06 -23.74
C ASN A 750 -25.08 21.74 -24.37
N ARG A 751 -25.32 20.70 -23.54
CA ARG A 751 -25.81 19.35 -23.92
C ARG A 751 -24.85 18.58 -24.82
N HIS A 752 -23.56 18.95 -24.85
CA HIS A 752 -22.56 18.20 -25.61
C HIS A 752 -22.14 16.90 -24.88
N GLY A 753 -22.15 16.91 -23.54
CA GLY A 753 -21.93 15.74 -22.72
C GLY A 753 -22.98 15.63 -21.61
N TYR A 754 -22.89 14.55 -20.82
CA TYR A 754 -23.72 14.32 -19.63
C TYR A 754 -22.88 13.72 -18.50
N CYS A 755 -23.42 13.76 -17.30
CA CYS A 755 -22.95 12.95 -16.16
C CYS A 755 -24.05 11.94 -15.78
N LEU A 756 -23.77 11.03 -14.85
CA LEU A 756 -24.77 10.10 -14.34
C LEU A 756 -25.26 10.52 -12.95
N VAL A 757 -26.57 10.71 -12.84
CA VAL A 757 -27.27 10.94 -11.58
C VAL A 757 -28.13 9.72 -11.28
N ASN A 758 -27.84 9.01 -10.18
CA ASN A 758 -28.49 7.76 -9.85
C ASN A 758 -28.48 6.75 -11.03
N GLY A 759 -27.34 6.65 -11.75
CA GLY A 759 -27.16 5.79 -12.91
C GLY A 759 -27.86 6.24 -14.20
N LYS A 760 -28.51 7.42 -14.23
CA LYS A 760 -29.22 7.95 -15.40
C LYS A 760 -28.50 9.17 -15.99
N PRO A 761 -28.43 9.30 -17.32
CA PRO A 761 -27.74 10.40 -17.98
C PRO A 761 -28.44 11.75 -17.74
N ALA A 762 -27.71 12.71 -17.20
CA ALA A 762 -28.10 14.07 -16.94
C ALA A 762 -27.25 15.04 -17.78
N PRO A 763 -27.75 15.60 -18.87
CA PRO A 763 -26.99 16.47 -19.78
C PRO A 763 -26.57 17.77 -19.10
N TYR A 764 -25.35 18.24 -19.39
CA TYR A 764 -24.88 19.56 -18.94
C TYR A 764 -25.66 20.66 -19.66
N VAL A 765 -26.21 21.63 -18.90
CA VAL A 765 -26.99 22.73 -19.42
C VAL A 765 -26.26 24.05 -19.23
N GLY A 766 -26.20 24.85 -20.30
CA GLY A 766 -25.43 26.09 -20.30
C GLY A 766 -23.92 25.89 -20.27
N ASN A 767 -23.19 26.96 -20.07
CA ASN A 767 -21.74 26.91 -19.95
C ASN A 767 -21.30 26.37 -18.59
N ILE A 768 -20.33 25.46 -18.56
CA ILE A 768 -19.68 25.06 -17.32
C ILE A 768 -18.94 26.26 -16.72
N CYS A 769 -19.16 26.53 -15.43
CA CYS A 769 -18.52 27.61 -14.69
C CYS A 769 -17.15 27.17 -14.11
N MET A 770 -16.50 28.06 -13.36
CA MET A 770 -15.21 27.80 -12.76
C MET A 770 -15.28 26.66 -11.73
N ASP A 771 -16.27 26.73 -10.82
CA ASP A 771 -16.37 25.83 -9.66
C ASP A 771 -17.71 25.07 -9.61
N VAL A 772 -18.64 25.35 -10.54
CA VAL A 772 -19.99 24.77 -10.55
C VAL A 772 -20.40 24.48 -11.98
N CYS A 773 -21.17 23.44 -12.21
CA CYS A 773 -21.90 23.21 -13.45
C CYS A 773 -23.38 22.90 -13.18
N MET A 774 -24.22 22.99 -14.19
CA MET A 774 -25.63 22.70 -14.13
C MET A 774 -25.98 21.54 -15.06
N VAL A 775 -26.86 20.65 -14.61
CA VAL A 775 -27.35 19.49 -15.36
C VAL A 775 -28.87 19.40 -15.31
N ASP A 776 -29.44 18.87 -16.39
CA ASP A 776 -30.87 18.67 -16.53
C ASP A 776 -31.27 17.31 -15.90
N VAL A 777 -32.02 17.38 -14.81
CA VAL A 777 -32.52 16.21 -14.07
C VAL A 777 -34.05 16.08 -14.11
N THR A 778 -34.70 16.69 -15.10
CA THR A 778 -36.18 16.77 -15.21
C THR A 778 -36.85 15.41 -15.11
N ASP A 779 -36.25 14.42 -15.74
CA ASP A 779 -36.81 13.07 -15.82
C ASP A 779 -36.08 12.08 -14.87
N ILE A 780 -35.36 12.61 -13.87
CA ILE A 780 -34.56 11.82 -12.91
C ILE A 780 -35.07 12.10 -11.50
N GLU A 781 -35.48 11.05 -10.80
CA GLU A 781 -35.77 11.14 -9.37
C GLU A 781 -34.49 11.32 -8.59
N CYS A 782 -34.30 12.46 -7.98
CA CYS A 782 -33.10 12.82 -7.22
C CYS A 782 -33.36 13.91 -6.18
N LYS A 783 -32.47 14.02 -5.21
CA LYS A 783 -32.48 15.01 -4.13
C LYS A 783 -31.08 15.62 -3.93
N GLU A 784 -31.02 16.73 -3.20
CA GLU A 784 -29.78 17.35 -2.77
C GLU A 784 -28.94 16.33 -1.94
N GLY A 785 -27.66 16.23 -2.23
CA GLY A 785 -26.73 15.27 -1.65
C GLY A 785 -26.59 13.95 -2.42
N ASP A 786 -27.45 13.67 -3.39
CA ASP A 786 -27.29 12.47 -4.22
C ASP A 786 -25.98 12.49 -5.00
N THR A 787 -25.35 11.30 -5.14
CA THR A 787 -24.07 11.14 -5.83
C THR A 787 -24.24 11.25 -7.35
N VAL A 788 -23.27 11.92 -7.96
CA VAL A 788 -23.17 12.12 -9.41
C VAL A 788 -21.82 11.58 -9.89
N GLU A 789 -21.83 10.69 -10.88
CA GLU A 789 -20.61 10.21 -11.53
C GLU A 789 -20.30 11.05 -12.77
N ILE A 790 -19.11 11.60 -12.80
CA ILE A 790 -18.61 12.41 -13.94
C ILE A 790 -17.92 11.53 -14.97
N PHE A 791 -17.14 10.57 -14.51
CA PHE A 791 -16.59 9.43 -15.26
C PHE A 791 -16.17 8.33 -14.27
N GLY A 792 -16.15 7.09 -14.72
CA GLY A 792 -15.77 5.96 -13.88
C GLY A 792 -16.21 4.62 -14.43
N SER A 793 -16.74 3.76 -13.56
CA SER A 793 -17.20 2.42 -13.94
C SER A 793 -18.45 2.42 -14.81
N ASP A 794 -19.37 3.36 -14.54
CA ASP A 794 -20.65 3.43 -15.24
C ASP A 794 -20.66 4.43 -16.40
N LEU A 795 -19.75 5.41 -16.39
CA LEU A 795 -19.52 6.34 -17.49
C LEU A 795 -18.05 6.30 -17.93
N SER A 796 -17.79 5.57 -19.00
CA SER A 796 -16.44 5.30 -19.50
C SER A 796 -15.66 6.57 -19.85
N LEU A 797 -14.37 6.60 -19.48
CA LEU A 797 -13.43 7.64 -19.89
C LEU A 797 -13.29 7.74 -21.43
N TYR A 798 -13.52 6.65 -22.18
CA TYR A 798 -13.52 6.69 -23.65
C TYR A 798 -14.67 7.54 -24.18
N THR A 799 -15.86 7.39 -23.61
CA THR A 799 -17.05 8.17 -23.99
C THR A 799 -16.82 9.67 -23.75
N VAL A 800 -16.27 10.02 -22.57
CA VAL A 800 -15.97 11.43 -22.25
C VAL A 800 -14.88 11.99 -23.19
N ALA A 801 -13.85 11.21 -23.48
CA ALA A 801 -12.79 11.61 -24.41
C ALA A 801 -13.31 11.82 -25.85
N GLU A 802 -14.23 10.97 -26.31
CA GLU A 802 -14.88 11.11 -27.61
C GLU A 802 -15.66 12.43 -27.71
N TRP A 803 -16.49 12.78 -26.71
CA TRP A 803 -17.19 14.07 -26.68
C TRP A 803 -16.22 15.27 -26.74
N LEU A 804 -15.05 15.14 -26.14
CA LEU A 804 -14.04 16.18 -26.11
C LEU A 804 -13.15 16.20 -27.38
N ASN A 805 -13.27 15.19 -28.24
CA ASN A 805 -12.39 14.95 -29.37
C ASN A 805 -10.90 14.88 -28.91
N THR A 806 -10.65 14.07 -27.90
CA THR A 806 -9.34 13.85 -27.31
C THR A 806 -9.16 12.37 -26.91
N ILE A 807 -8.16 12.07 -26.11
CA ILE A 807 -7.82 10.73 -25.62
C ILE A 807 -8.09 10.61 -24.10
N PRO A 808 -8.40 9.41 -23.58
CA PRO A 808 -8.63 9.18 -22.15
C PRO A 808 -7.52 9.67 -21.23
N TYR A 809 -6.25 9.67 -21.70
CA TYR A 809 -5.11 10.22 -20.99
C TYR A 809 -5.30 11.67 -20.56
N GLU A 810 -5.76 12.53 -21.49
CA GLU A 810 -5.95 13.95 -21.23
C GLU A 810 -7.09 14.16 -20.24
N VAL A 811 -8.17 13.39 -20.35
CA VAL A 811 -9.30 13.47 -19.42
C VAL A 811 -8.85 13.12 -18.01
N LEU A 812 -8.12 12.02 -17.84
CA LEU A 812 -7.67 11.56 -16.53
C LEU A 812 -6.66 12.54 -15.89
N THR A 813 -5.68 13.01 -16.67
CA THR A 813 -4.65 13.94 -16.18
C THR A 813 -5.15 15.37 -15.97
N SER A 814 -6.33 15.72 -16.51
CA SER A 814 -6.93 17.06 -16.31
C SER A 814 -7.54 17.24 -14.92
N VAL A 815 -7.74 16.16 -14.15
CA VAL A 815 -8.30 16.25 -12.79
C VAL A 815 -7.36 17.04 -11.88
N SER A 816 -7.81 18.20 -11.43
CA SER A 816 -7.01 19.14 -10.63
C SER A 816 -6.55 18.53 -9.31
N GLU A 817 -5.37 18.93 -8.84
CA GLU A 817 -4.83 18.53 -7.53
C GLU A 817 -5.70 18.96 -6.34
N ARG A 818 -6.55 19.97 -6.51
CA ARG A 818 -7.49 20.43 -5.46
C ARG A 818 -8.61 19.42 -5.18
N ILE A 819 -8.89 18.47 -6.12
CA ILE A 819 -9.81 17.37 -5.88
C ILE A 819 -9.13 16.33 -4.99
N LYS A 820 -9.79 15.98 -3.89
CA LYS A 820 -9.29 14.96 -2.96
C LYS A 820 -9.27 13.58 -3.63
N ARG A 821 -8.13 12.89 -3.57
CA ARG A 821 -8.04 11.48 -3.93
C ARG A 821 -8.39 10.63 -2.72
N VAL A 822 -9.27 9.66 -2.93
CA VAL A 822 -9.70 8.69 -1.91
C VAL A 822 -9.28 7.31 -2.39
N TYR A 823 -8.36 6.68 -1.67
CA TYR A 823 -7.82 5.38 -2.05
C TYR A 823 -8.53 4.28 -1.29
N PHE A 824 -8.87 3.20 -1.99
CA PHE A 824 -9.46 2.02 -1.38
C PHE A 824 -8.94 0.74 -2.02
N CYS A 825 -9.15 -0.38 -1.30
CA CYS A 825 -8.83 -1.72 -1.76
C CYS A 825 -10.10 -2.57 -1.52
N ASP A 826 -10.64 -3.15 -2.58
CA ASP A 826 -11.75 -4.13 -2.48
C ASP A 826 -11.29 -5.46 -1.87
#